data_6383bd4764c6f2f1b41f5df299a86afd
#
_entry.id   6383bd4764c6f2f1b41f5df299a86afd
#
_cell.length_a   1.000
_cell.length_b   1.000
_cell.length_c   1.000
_cell.angle_alpha   90.00
_cell.angle_beta   90.00
_cell.angle_gamma   90.00
#
_symmetry.space_group_name_H-M   'P 1'
#
loop_
_entity.id
_entity.type
_entity.pdbx_description
1 polymer ?
#
loop_
_entity_poly.entity_id
_entity_poly.type
_entity_poly.pdbx_seq_one_letter_code
_entity_poly.pdbx_strand_id
1 'polypeptide(L)'
;MPLKVKLNIAGMSCVNCSNAIEKVSKKIDGVLEANVNFANASGEFVLKDDSVREALEQKIKKLGYFVATNIDEFEAKRDEHITSIRNKFIFAFIASIVIMTLEMFAPHNMLVNLLMLVLAFLVLSFSGKDFFAHAIEAVKNKNYDMNVLVALGSGSAFLYSLFVVIFSNFIPDDLKNVYVSGVAMIIAFVLLGKYLEERSKAKAGDYLKTLLKISPKTAFLVMPDGQSKEVNVNELKVGDIVIVKNGYNVPSDGVIVQGGAEIDASMLTGESLPVYKEVGDSVFAGTLNTNGYISVKVTKSSFESLLSQILSLLSDASSKKMPIGRLADKIANIFVPSVVAISILTFLIWIIFSGNFAYAISCAICVLIISCPCALGLATPIAIVSSLARGAKAGILVKNPEVLELIKDAKFVAFDKTGTLSKGLISVKSSNLSEKELELVASAENLSEHPISKAIVRYAKQNCINLQKLNGKFQNVVGQGIVYEDENNKIIIGNEKLLAANDILLNEADSKAIKEATSDGSGVILCAVNQKFSGFLTLSDELKNEANSVINELSRLNLQSVILSGDDKKVVANIASKLNLSEYYANMLPEDKFNKVKELMGRGGVIFVGDGINDSPSLKEASVGIAMNSGSDIAKGAGDIVLVKNDLRGVSGLVKLANATIANIKENLFWAFMYNAICIPVAAGVLYPVFGLLLSPVYGSMAMCLSSVTVVLNALRLRYLQLKD
;
A
#
# COMPACT_ATOMS: atom_id res chain seq x y z
N MET A 1 10.55 7.41 27.61
CA MET A 1 10.59 7.47 26.13
C MET A 1 9.19 7.78 25.65
N PRO A 2 9.00 8.61 24.64
CA PRO A 2 7.66 8.86 24.08
C PRO A 2 7.03 7.56 23.58
N LEU A 3 5.79 7.32 23.98
CA LEU A 3 5.04 6.10 23.64
C LEU A 3 4.25 6.33 22.36
N LYS A 4 4.48 5.50 21.34
CA LYS A 4 3.64 5.52 20.11
C LYS A 4 2.43 4.62 20.34
N VAL A 5 1.24 5.20 20.23
CA VAL A 5 -0.04 4.51 20.39
C VAL A 5 -0.82 4.61 19.08
N LYS A 6 -1.31 3.46 18.61
CA LYS A 6 -2.21 3.38 17.45
C LYS A 6 -3.61 3.01 17.93
N LEU A 7 -4.60 3.82 17.57
CA LEU A 7 -6.00 3.62 17.93
C LEU A 7 -6.84 3.43 16.66
N ASN A 8 -7.75 2.46 16.67
CA ASN A 8 -8.77 2.33 15.65
C ASN A 8 -9.97 3.20 16.04
N ILE A 9 -10.34 4.16 15.17
CA ILE A 9 -11.35 5.17 15.48
C ILE A 9 -12.48 5.04 14.49
N ALA A 10 -13.62 4.51 14.92
CA ALA A 10 -14.81 4.37 14.09
C ALA A 10 -15.74 5.61 14.19
N GLY A 11 -16.58 5.81 13.19
CA GLY A 11 -17.58 6.91 13.14
C GLY A 11 -17.10 8.17 12.45
N MET A 12 -15.85 8.25 11.96
CA MET A 12 -15.40 9.37 11.14
C MET A 12 -16.12 9.34 9.78
N SER A 13 -16.76 10.42 9.39
CA SER A 13 -17.52 10.53 8.15
C SER A 13 -16.84 11.33 7.05
N CYS A 14 -15.76 12.05 7.38
CA CYS A 14 -15.03 12.87 6.41
C CYS A 14 -13.63 13.22 6.93
N VAL A 15 -12.80 13.76 6.04
CA VAL A 15 -11.43 14.23 6.39
C VAL A 15 -11.46 15.28 7.50
N ASN A 16 -12.50 16.13 7.54
CA ASN A 16 -12.62 17.13 8.59
C ASN A 16 -12.85 16.51 9.97
N CYS A 17 -13.44 15.32 10.06
CA CYS A 17 -13.56 14.57 11.31
C CYS A 17 -12.17 14.16 11.81
N SER A 18 -11.29 13.65 10.94
CA SER A 18 -9.92 13.31 11.31
C SER A 18 -9.12 14.54 11.72
N ASN A 19 -9.26 15.65 11.01
CA ASN A 19 -8.62 16.92 11.35
C ASN A 19 -9.12 17.49 12.70
N ALA A 20 -10.41 17.32 13.01
CA ALA A 20 -10.98 17.73 14.31
C ALA A 20 -10.39 16.90 15.45
N ILE A 21 -10.28 15.57 15.28
CA ILE A 21 -9.65 14.68 16.26
C ILE A 21 -8.18 15.07 16.45
N GLU A 22 -7.40 15.26 15.37
CA GLU A 22 -6.00 15.71 15.47
C GLU A 22 -5.86 17.01 16.26
N LYS A 23 -6.68 18.02 15.90
CA LYS A 23 -6.64 19.34 16.53
C LYS A 23 -7.00 19.31 18.02
N VAL A 24 -7.97 18.48 18.37
CA VAL A 24 -8.41 18.32 19.77
C VAL A 24 -7.42 17.48 20.55
N SER A 25 -6.86 16.43 19.96
CA SER A 25 -5.84 15.58 20.57
C SER A 25 -4.56 16.35 20.88
N LYS A 26 -4.08 17.20 19.97
CA LYS A 26 -2.90 18.07 20.16
C LYS A 26 -3.08 19.11 21.28
N LYS A 27 -4.31 19.37 21.75
CA LYS A 27 -4.58 20.26 22.87
C LYS A 27 -4.55 19.54 24.24
N ILE A 28 -4.40 18.23 24.24
CA ILE A 28 -4.28 17.43 25.47
C ILE A 28 -2.82 17.49 25.93
N ASP A 29 -2.62 17.88 27.18
CA ASP A 29 -1.27 17.92 27.74
C ASP A 29 -0.67 16.51 27.78
N GLY A 30 0.54 16.37 27.22
CA GLY A 30 1.20 15.07 27.07
C GLY A 30 1.02 14.38 25.71
N VAL A 31 0.20 14.89 24.79
CA VAL A 31 0.17 14.45 23.38
C VAL A 31 1.20 15.24 22.59
N LEU A 32 2.27 14.59 22.15
CA LEU A 32 3.36 15.22 21.39
C LEU A 32 3.03 15.33 19.90
N GLU A 33 2.48 14.26 19.32
CA GLU A 33 2.05 14.20 17.95
C GLU A 33 0.71 13.48 17.82
N ALA A 34 -0.12 13.91 16.88
CA ALA A 34 -1.36 13.26 16.50
C ALA A 34 -1.50 13.28 14.98
N ASN A 35 -1.69 12.11 14.39
CA ASN A 35 -1.94 11.91 12.97
C ASN A 35 -3.14 10.96 12.83
N VAL A 36 -4.26 11.46 12.30
CA VAL A 36 -5.50 10.70 12.18
C VAL A 36 -5.88 10.55 10.71
N ASN A 37 -6.07 9.32 10.28
CA ASN A 37 -6.47 9.00 8.92
C ASN A 37 -7.93 8.52 8.88
N PHE A 38 -8.73 9.28 8.18
CA PHE A 38 -10.12 9.01 7.96
C PHE A 38 -10.39 7.74 7.10
N ALA A 39 -9.51 7.44 6.11
CA ALA A 39 -9.77 6.38 5.14
C ALA A 39 -9.66 4.96 5.73
N ASN A 40 -8.69 4.76 6.62
CA ASN A 40 -8.49 3.49 7.32
C ASN A 40 -9.04 3.53 8.76
N ALA A 41 -9.69 4.63 9.12
CA ALA A 41 -10.31 4.84 10.41
C ALA A 41 -9.35 4.61 11.60
N SER A 42 -8.11 5.10 11.51
CA SER A 42 -7.09 4.96 12.55
C SER A 42 -6.42 6.29 12.90
N GLY A 43 -5.86 6.37 14.09
CA GLY A 43 -5.04 7.47 14.56
C GLY A 43 -3.73 6.98 15.17
N GLU A 44 -2.62 7.62 14.82
CA GLU A 44 -1.31 7.43 15.44
C GLU A 44 -1.01 8.63 16.33
N PHE A 45 -0.70 8.34 17.59
CA PHE A 45 -0.44 9.36 18.60
C PHE A 45 0.91 9.08 19.25
N VAL A 46 1.70 10.13 19.45
CA VAL A 46 2.91 10.08 20.26
C VAL A 46 2.60 10.70 21.60
N LEU A 47 2.61 9.90 22.65
CA LEU A 47 2.28 10.29 24.02
C LEU A 47 3.55 10.42 24.86
N LYS A 48 3.56 11.31 25.84
CA LYS A 48 4.65 11.48 26.79
C LYS A 48 4.79 10.22 27.67
N ASP A 49 3.65 9.66 28.10
CA ASP A 49 3.53 8.44 28.89
C ASP A 49 2.16 7.79 28.68
N ASP A 50 1.94 6.59 29.24
CA ASP A 50 0.69 5.82 29.08
C ASP A 50 -0.50 6.43 29.83
N SER A 51 -0.29 7.28 30.83
CA SER A 51 -1.38 7.92 31.59
C SER A 51 -2.22 8.86 30.72
N VAL A 52 -1.63 9.41 29.65
CA VAL A 52 -2.31 10.32 28.72
C VAL A 52 -3.28 9.57 27.81
N ARG A 53 -3.11 8.26 27.63
CA ARG A 53 -3.92 7.43 26.73
C ARG A 53 -5.41 7.45 27.08
N GLU A 54 -5.74 7.26 28.35
CA GLU A 54 -7.14 7.23 28.78
C GLU A 54 -7.83 8.59 28.56
N ALA A 55 -7.14 9.71 28.86
CA ALA A 55 -7.63 11.05 28.59
C ALA A 55 -7.86 11.31 27.09
N LEU A 56 -6.96 10.80 26.23
CA LEU A 56 -7.08 10.86 24.78
C LEU A 56 -8.32 10.09 24.28
N GLU A 57 -8.48 8.83 24.72
CA GLU A 57 -9.62 7.99 24.34
C GLU A 57 -10.96 8.58 24.78
N GLN A 58 -11.03 9.10 26.02
CA GLN A 58 -12.23 9.76 26.53
C GLN A 58 -12.55 11.04 25.73
N LYS A 59 -11.54 11.79 25.32
CA LYS A 59 -11.74 13.00 24.53
C LYS A 59 -12.25 12.68 23.13
N ILE A 60 -11.72 11.63 22.49
CA ILE A 60 -12.19 11.14 21.19
C ILE A 60 -13.65 10.64 21.31
N LYS A 61 -13.99 9.90 22.37
CA LYS A 61 -15.38 9.46 22.62
C LYS A 61 -16.34 10.64 22.84
N LYS A 62 -15.91 11.72 23.55
CA LYS A 62 -16.71 12.95 23.73
C LYS A 62 -16.97 13.68 22.42
N LEU A 63 -16.12 13.54 21.41
CA LEU A 63 -16.35 14.06 20.05
C LEU A 63 -17.35 13.22 19.23
N GLY A 64 -17.91 12.14 19.81
CA GLY A 64 -18.87 11.26 19.15
C GLY A 64 -18.24 10.13 18.33
N TYR A 65 -16.93 9.87 18.49
CA TYR A 65 -16.22 8.79 17.79
C TYR A 65 -15.95 7.61 18.73
N PHE A 66 -15.85 6.40 18.14
CA PHE A 66 -15.55 5.18 18.91
C PHE A 66 -14.09 4.81 18.77
N VAL A 67 -13.44 4.52 19.89
CA VAL A 67 -12.12 3.91 19.92
C VAL A 67 -12.28 2.43 20.18
N ALA A 68 -11.76 1.58 19.28
CA ALA A 68 -11.81 0.13 19.39
C ALA A 68 -10.44 -0.40 19.86
N THR A 69 -10.46 -1.35 20.78
CA THR A 69 -9.25 -1.95 21.37
C THR A 69 -8.70 -3.09 20.51
N ASN A 70 -9.55 -3.74 19.73
CA ASN A 70 -9.17 -4.80 18.80
C ASN A 70 -9.90 -4.67 17.47
N ILE A 71 -9.44 -5.43 16.46
CA ILE A 71 -9.95 -5.37 15.08
C ILE A 71 -11.37 -5.96 14.99
N ASP A 72 -11.66 -7.03 15.72
CA ASP A 72 -12.98 -7.67 15.69
C ASP A 72 -14.05 -6.72 16.26
N GLU A 73 -13.74 -6.02 17.37
CA GLU A 73 -14.61 -4.98 17.94
C GLU A 73 -14.80 -3.79 16.97
N PHE A 74 -13.72 -3.37 16.32
CA PHE A 74 -13.77 -2.30 15.33
C PHE A 74 -14.66 -2.67 14.15
N GLU A 75 -14.56 -3.90 13.62
CA GLU A 75 -15.39 -4.39 12.52
C GLU A 75 -16.86 -4.48 12.92
N ALA A 76 -17.14 -5.04 14.07
CA ALA A 76 -18.52 -5.14 14.58
C ALA A 76 -19.18 -3.74 14.70
N LYS A 77 -18.47 -2.78 15.29
CA LYS A 77 -18.97 -1.39 15.41
C LYS A 77 -19.11 -0.68 14.07
N ARG A 78 -18.21 -0.95 13.13
CA ARG A 78 -18.33 -0.38 11.78
C ARG A 78 -19.53 -0.93 11.03
N ASP A 79 -19.77 -2.24 11.10
CA ASP A 79 -20.89 -2.88 10.44
C ASP A 79 -22.23 -2.45 11.10
N GLU A 80 -22.25 -2.25 12.40
CA GLU A 80 -23.37 -1.64 13.13
C GLU A 80 -23.63 -0.19 12.64
N HIS A 81 -22.56 0.61 12.49
CA HIS A 81 -22.64 1.97 11.98
C HIS A 81 -23.19 2.01 10.54
N ILE A 82 -22.68 1.18 9.64
CA ILE A 82 -23.16 1.06 8.25
C ILE A 82 -24.64 0.65 8.23
N THR A 83 -25.02 -0.29 9.08
CA THR A 83 -26.41 -0.74 9.22
C THR A 83 -27.31 0.37 9.76
N SER A 84 -26.85 1.16 10.73
CA SER A 84 -27.56 2.33 11.24
C SER A 84 -27.79 3.37 10.15
N ILE A 85 -26.76 3.73 9.35
CA ILE A 85 -26.91 4.66 8.23
C ILE A 85 -27.92 4.12 7.21
N ARG A 86 -27.86 2.83 6.86
CA ARG A 86 -28.81 2.19 5.96
C ARG A 86 -30.26 2.31 6.48
N ASN A 87 -30.49 2.03 7.75
CA ASN A 87 -31.82 2.08 8.34
C ASN A 87 -32.33 3.52 8.39
N LYS A 88 -31.50 4.51 8.74
CA LYS A 88 -31.82 5.94 8.68
C LYS A 88 -32.18 6.39 7.25
N PHE A 89 -31.40 5.91 6.24
CA PHE A 89 -31.68 6.15 4.83
C PHE A 89 -33.05 5.60 4.43
N ILE A 90 -33.32 4.31 4.72
CA ILE A 90 -34.60 3.66 4.35
C ILE A 90 -35.79 4.42 4.96
N PHE A 91 -35.67 4.78 6.24
CA PHE A 91 -36.71 5.57 6.91
C PHE A 91 -36.96 6.93 6.23
N ALA A 92 -35.85 7.69 5.98
CA ALA A 92 -35.95 9.00 5.32
C ALA A 92 -36.51 8.88 3.90
N PHE A 93 -36.12 7.85 3.14
CA PHE A 93 -36.55 7.61 1.78
C PHE A 93 -38.04 7.24 1.71
N ILE A 94 -38.51 6.34 2.57
CA ILE A 94 -39.97 6.00 2.65
C ILE A 94 -40.77 7.22 3.05
N ALA A 95 -40.33 7.95 4.09
CA ALA A 95 -41.02 9.16 4.52
C ALA A 95 -41.09 10.24 3.40
N SER A 96 -39.98 10.38 2.63
CA SER A 96 -39.95 11.34 1.51
C SER A 96 -40.92 10.96 0.39
N ILE A 97 -41.07 9.66 0.08
CA ILE A 97 -42.06 9.18 -0.90
C ILE A 97 -43.49 9.48 -0.40
N VAL A 98 -43.76 9.22 0.88
CA VAL A 98 -45.09 9.50 1.47
C VAL A 98 -45.37 11.00 1.41
N ILE A 99 -44.42 11.86 1.80
CA ILE A 99 -44.61 13.32 1.73
C ILE A 99 -44.85 13.76 0.29
N MET A 100 -44.08 13.27 -0.69
CA MET A 100 -44.22 13.62 -2.10
C MET A 100 -45.56 13.15 -2.66
N THR A 101 -46.06 11.97 -2.26
CA THR A 101 -47.38 11.47 -2.66
C THR A 101 -48.48 12.33 -2.09
N LEU A 102 -48.38 12.74 -0.82
CA LEU A 102 -49.36 13.67 -0.20
C LEU A 102 -49.33 15.03 -0.90
N GLU A 103 -48.17 15.56 -1.25
CA GLU A 103 -47.99 16.82 -1.95
C GLU A 103 -48.62 16.78 -3.37
N MET A 104 -48.57 15.63 -4.08
CA MET A 104 -49.12 15.50 -5.43
C MET A 104 -50.63 15.21 -5.49
N PHE A 105 -51.12 14.38 -4.57
CA PHE A 105 -52.48 13.78 -4.70
C PHE A 105 -53.45 14.19 -3.59
N ALA A 106 -52.93 14.73 -2.46
CA ALA A 106 -53.85 15.14 -1.39
C ALA A 106 -54.28 16.60 -1.55
N PRO A 107 -55.50 16.97 -1.07
CA PRO A 107 -55.95 18.36 -1.09
C PRO A 107 -55.04 19.23 -0.20
N HIS A 108 -54.57 20.36 -0.72
CA HIS A 108 -53.73 21.30 0.00
C HIS A 108 -54.52 22.03 1.11
N ASN A 109 -54.79 21.30 2.19
CA ASN A 109 -55.41 21.86 3.39
C ASN A 109 -54.42 21.90 4.56
N MET A 110 -54.76 22.66 5.60
CA MET A 110 -53.90 22.88 6.77
C MET A 110 -53.50 21.55 7.47
N LEU A 111 -54.42 20.56 7.50
CA LEU A 111 -54.15 19.27 8.14
C LEU A 111 -53.09 18.44 7.39
N VAL A 112 -53.20 18.40 6.06
CA VAL A 112 -52.24 17.69 5.21
C VAL A 112 -50.84 18.36 5.30
N ASN A 113 -50.80 19.70 5.23
CA ASN A 113 -49.53 20.44 5.38
C ASN A 113 -48.89 20.22 6.75
N LEU A 114 -49.69 20.19 7.82
CA LEU A 114 -49.22 19.89 9.17
C LEU A 114 -48.68 18.45 9.28
N LEU A 115 -49.37 17.48 8.68
CA LEU A 115 -48.92 16.08 8.65
C LEU A 115 -47.60 15.95 7.93
N MET A 116 -47.42 16.60 6.77
CA MET A 116 -46.16 16.63 6.02
C MET A 116 -45.02 17.26 6.85
N LEU A 117 -45.30 18.38 7.55
CA LEU A 117 -44.32 19.00 8.45
C LEU A 117 -43.90 18.08 9.60
N VAL A 118 -44.83 17.38 10.23
CA VAL A 118 -44.56 16.41 11.29
C VAL A 118 -43.67 15.27 10.77
N LEU A 119 -43.95 14.74 9.57
CA LEU A 119 -43.14 13.70 8.94
C LEU A 119 -41.75 14.22 8.64
N ALA A 120 -41.58 15.43 8.09
CA ALA A 120 -40.27 16.02 7.84
C ALA A 120 -39.52 16.29 9.13
N PHE A 121 -40.17 16.74 10.20
CA PHE A 121 -39.55 16.88 11.52
C PHE A 121 -39.07 15.57 12.08
N LEU A 122 -39.80 14.47 11.90
CA LEU A 122 -39.37 13.13 12.29
C LEU A 122 -38.13 12.69 11.49
N VAL A 123 -38.10 12.98 10.18
CA VAL A 123 -36.91 12.72 9.34
C VAL A 123 -35.70 13.51 9.84
N LEU A 124 -35.83 14.80 10.13
CA LEU A 124 -34.74 15.62 10.66
C LEU A 124 -34.29 15.14 12.03
N SER A 125 -35.21 14.79 12.93
CA SER A 125 -34.93 14.38 14.30
C SER A 125 -34.30 12.99 14.42
N PHE A 126 -34.73 12.04 13.57
CA PHE A 126 -34.24 10.67 13.59
C PHE A 126 -33.09 10.45 12.61
N SER A 127 -33.29 10.77 11.33
CA SER A 127 -32.29 10.52 10.28
C SER A 127 -31.29 11.65 10.14
N GLY A 128 -31.70 12.91 10.37
CA GLY A 128 -30.90 14.11 10.23
C GLY A 128 -30.10 14.50 11.47
N LYS A 129 -30.39 13.94 12.66
CA LYS A 129 -29.84 14.34 13.95
C LYS A 129 -28.32 14.48 13.94
N ASP A 130 -27.62 13.52 13.34
CA ASP A 130 -26.16 13.49 13.33
C ASP A 130 -25.57 14.66 12.53
N PHE A 131 -26.24 15.07 11.43
CA PHE A 131 -25.80 16.22 10.63
C PHE A 131 -25.86 17.52 11.43
N PHE A 132 -26.93 17.74 12.19
CA PHE A 132 -27.08 18.94 13.03
C PHE A 132 -26.10 18.92 14.20
N ALA A 133 -25.92 17.79 14.87
CA ALA A 133 -24.96 17.67 15.97
C ALA A 133 -23.54 17.96 15.52
N HIS A 134 -23.10 17.35 14.42
CA HIS A 134 -21.77 17.58 13.87
C HIS A 134 -21.61 18.99 13.28
N ALA A 135 -22.66 19.58 12.70
CA ALA A 135 -22.61 20.96 12.22
C ALA A 135 -22.36 21.96 13.34
N ILE A 136 -23.05 21.81 14.48
CA ILE A 136 -22.85 22.67 15.67
C ILE A 136 -21.40 22.56 16.16
N GLU A 137 -20.88 21.36 16.20
CA GLU A 137 -19.51 21.08 16.65
C GLU A 137 -18.47 21.63 15.66
N ALA A 138 -18.71 21.50 14.35
CA ALA A 138 -17.88 22.03 13.29
C ALA A 138 -17.78 23.56 13.35
N VAL A 139 -18.90 24.23 13.56
CA VAL A 139 -18.97 25.70 13.71
C VAL A 139 -18.20 26.15 14.97
N LYS A 140 -18.41 25.49 16.13
CA LYS A 140 -17.70 25.79 17.38
C LYS A 140 -16.19 25.67 17.23
N ASN A 141 -15.74 24.67 16.48
CA ASN A 141 -14.30 24.40 16.26
C ASN A 141 -13.72 25.13 15.05
N LYS A 142 -14.49 25.98 14.35
CA LYS A 142 -14.10 26.69 13.11
C LYS A 142 -13.54 25.72 12.04
N ASN A 143 -14.15 24.54 11.92
CA ASN A 143 -13.76 23.51 10.97
C ASN A 143 -15.00 23.14 10.13
N TYR A 144 -15.29 24.00 9.16
CA TYR A 144 -16.52 23.93 8.36
C TYR A 144 -16.49 22.71 7.42
N ASP A 145 -17.54 21.90 7.48
CA ASP A 145 -17.66 20.66 6.71
C ASP A 145 -19.02 20.53 6.01
N MET A 146 -19.24 19.40 5.33
CA MET A 146 -20.50 19.14 4.64
C MET A 146 -21.71 19.14 5.58
N ASN A 147 -21.54 18.76 6.86
CA ASN A 147 -22.65 18.69 7.80
C ASN A 147 -23.23 20.08 8.03
N VAL A 148 -22.39 21.12 7.99
CA VAL A 148 -22.82 22.53 8.09
C VAL A 148 -23.70 22.91 6.91
N LEU A 149 -23.33 22.55 5.67
CA LEU A 149 -24.11 22.85 4.48
C LEU A 149 -25.47 22.12 4.47
N VAL A 150 -25.45 20.83 4.82
CA VAL A 150 -26.67 20.01 4.90
C VAL A 150 -27.59 20.53 6.00
N ALA A 151 -27.05 20.86 7.17
CA ALA A 151 -27.85 21.38 8.28
C ALA A 151 -28.46 22.76 7.96
N LEU A 152 -27.69 23.66 7.33
CA LEU A 152 -28.15 24.97 6.89
C LEU A 152 -29.22 24.84 5.79
N GLY A 153 -28.96 24.00 4.77
CA GLY A 153 -29.88 23.80 3.64
C GLY A 153 -31.21 23.15 4.07
N SER A 154 -31.15 22.01 4.78
CA SER A 154 -32.36 21.30 5.23
C SER A 154 -33.08 22.06 6.34
N GLY A 155 -32.35 22.67 7.26
CA GLY A 155 -32.91 23.46 8.36
C GLY A 155 -33.60 24.72 7.87
N SER A 156 -33.01 25.50 6.94
CA SER A 156 -33.66 26.70 6.38
C SER A 156 -34.87 26.34 5.56
N ALA A 157 -34.84 25.27 4.77
CA ALA A 157 -36.00 24.78 4.03
C ALA A 157 -37.19 24.35 4.95
N PHE A 158 -36.86 23.66 6.06
CA PHE A 158 -37.85 23.29 7.06
C PHE A 158 -38.43 24.50 7.78
N LEU A 159 -37.61 25.44 8.24
CA LEU A 159 -38.06 26.67 8.92
C LEU A 159 -38.92 27.53 8.01
N TYR A 160 -38.53 27.67 6.75
CA TYR A 160 -39.37 28.36 5.76
C TYR A 160 -40.75 27.69 5.59
N SER A 161 -40.79 26.36 5.40
CA SER A 161 -42.01 25.62 5.25
C SER A 161 -42.92 25.71 6.51
N LEU A 162 -42.31 25.66 7.69
CA LEU A 162 -43.00 25.86 8.97
C LEU A 162 -43.61 27.26 9.04
N PHE A 163 -42.85 28.30 8.67
CA PHE A 163 -43.33 29.67 8.63
C PHE A 163 -44.51 29.83 7.67
N VAL A 164 -44.42 29.27 6.46
CA VAL A 164 -45.49 29.31 5.45
C VAL A 164 -46.78 28.65 5.97
N VAL A 165 -46.70 27.49 6.62
CA VAL A 165 -47.88 26.77 7.11
C VAL A 165 -48.54 27.48 8.29
N ILE A 166 -47.74 28.03 9.24
CA ILE A 166 -48.28 28.73 10.42
C ILE A 166 -48.93 30.06 10.02
N PHE A 167 -48.28 30.82 9.12
CA PHE A 167 -48.75 32.15 8.71
C PHE A 167 -49.44 32.18 7.36
N SER A 168 -49.97 31.04 6.89
CA SER A 168 -50.62 30.87 5.57
C SER A 168 -51.68 31.91 5.24
N ASN A 169 -52.39 32.42 6.25
CA ASN A 169 -53.44 33.44 6.08
C ASN A 169 -52.89 34.86 5.82
N PHE A 170 -51.60 35.08 6.09
CA PHE A 170 -50.97 36.41 5.93
C PHE A 170 -49.98 36.46 4.77
N ILE A 171 -49.77 35.33 4.09
CA ILE A 171 -48.79 35.21 3.02
C ILE A 171 -49.52 35.22 1.66
N PRO A 172 -49.03 35.96 0.64
CA PRO A 172 -49.53 35.92 -0.74
C PRO A 172 -49.45 34.51 -1.33
N ASP A 173 -50.40 34.16 -2.23
CA ASP A 173 -50.51 32.78 -2.75
C ASP A 173 -49.28 32.30 -3.50
N ASP A 174 -48.58 33.16 -4.18
CA ASP A 174 -47.30 32.89 -4.90
C ASP A 174 -46.14 32.56 -3.98
N LEU A 175 -46.20 32.83 -2.67
CA LEU A 175 -45.20 32.52 -1.67
C LEU A 175 -45.57 31.32 -0.78
N LYS A 176 -46.76 30.71 -1.00
CA LYS A 176 -47.24 29.58 -0.19
C LYS A 176 -46.61 28.21 -0.51
N ASN A 177 -45.61 28.18 -1.40
CA ASN A 177 -44.93 26.94 -1.72
C ASN A 177 -44.16 26.41 -0.51
N VAL A 178 -44.44 25.17 -0.11
CA VAL A 178 -43.73 24.48 0.95
C VAL A 178 -42.65 23.58 0.35
N TYR A 179 -41.47 23.49 1.01
CA TYR A 179 -40.34 22.66 0.56
C TYR A 179 -40.15 21.40 1.41
N VAL A 180 -41.25 20.87 1.97
CA VAL A 180 -41.21 19.76 2.94
C VAL A 180 -40.71 18.47 2.29
N SER A 181 -41.16 18.16 1.08
CA SER A 181 -40.66 17.02 0.30
C SER A 181 -39.15 17.15 0.01
N GLY A 182 -38.72 18.39 -0.30
CA GLY A 182 -37.31 18.70 -0.50
C GLY A 182 -36.45 18.39 0.73
N VAL A 183 -36.90 18.78 1.94
CA VAL A 183 -36.20 18.51 3.21
C VAL A 183 -35.96 17.01 3.42
N ALA A 184 -37.01 16.21 3.29
CA ALA A 184 -36.93 14.76 3.51
C ALA A 184 -36.05 14.08 2.44
N MET A 185 -36.17 14.49 1.16
CA MET A 185 -35.43 13.94 0.05
C MET A 185 -33.91 14.30 0.14
N ILE A 186 -33.56 15.53 0.57
CA ILE A 186 -32.17 15.94 0.80
C ILE A 186 -31.53 15.01 1.82
N ILE A 187 -32.16 14.80 3.00
CA ILE A 187 -31.60 13.91 4.03
C ILE A 187 -31.50 12.48 3.50
N ALA A 188 -32.48 11.99 2.74
CA ALA A 188 -32.45 10.66 2.14
C ALA A 188 -31.26 10.50 1.17
N PHE A 189 -31.07 11.41 0.22
CA PHE A 189 -29.95 11.30 -0.75
C PHE A 189 -28.59 11.50 -0.11
N VAL A 190 -28.46 12.39 0.86
CA VAL A 190 -27.19 12.55 1.61
C VAL A 190 -26.86 11.26 2.37
N LEU A 191 -27.84 10.63 3.02
CA LEU A 191 -27.63 9.34 3.70
C LEU A 191 -27.35 8.20 2.72
N LEU A 192 -27.96 8.18 1.53
CA LEU A 192 -27.63 7.22 0.48
C LEU A 192 -26.16 7.37 0.05
N GLY A 193 -25.73 8.61 -0.24
CA GLY A 193 -24.34 8.91 -0.56
C GLY A 193 -23.39 8.41 0.52
N LYS A 194 -23.69 8.71 1.78
CA LYS A 194 -22.90 8.29 2.94
C LYS A 194 -22.88 6.76 3.13
N TYR A 195 -24.00 6.08 2.92
CA TYR A 195 -24.07 4.62 2.96
C TYR A 195 -23.19 3.96 1.89
N LEU A 196 -23.28 4.44 0.64
CA LEU A 196 -22.46 3.92 -0.47
C LEU A 196 -20.96 4.20 -0.24
N GLU A 197 -20.65 5.36 0.31
CA GLU A 197 -19.31 5.74 0.72
C GLU A 197 -18.73 4.78 1.76
N GLU A 198 -19.42 4.58 2.90
CA GLU A 198 -18.94 3.72 3.98
C GLU A 198 -18.81 2.25 3.54
N ARG A 199 -19.77 1.77 2.74
CA ARG A 199 -19.70 0.43 2.14
C ARG A 199 -18.50 0.26 1.20
N SER A 200 -18.15 1.30 0.46
CA SER A 200 -17.02 1.28 -0.48
C SER A 200 -15.68 1.35 0.22
N LYS A 201 -15.57 2.14 1.29
CA LYS A 201 -14.40 2.14 2.17
C LYS A 201 -14.19 0.76 2.81
N ALA A 202 -15.24 0.12 3.28
CA ALA A 202 -15.17 -1.23 3.81
C ALA A 202 -14.56 -2.20 2.78
N LYS A 203 -15.05 -2.14 1.52
CA LYS A 203 -14.51 -2.97 0.43
C LYS A 203 -13.06 -2.63 0.10
N ALA A 204 -12.64 -1.37 0.10
CA ALA A 204 -11.25 -1.00 -0.20
C ALA A 204 -10.24 -1.67 0.75
N GLY A 205 -10.62 -1.88 2.02
CA GLY A 205 -9.83 -2.58 3.04
C GLY A 205 -9.89 -4.11 3.01
N ASP A 206 -10.65 -4.75 2.11
CA ASP A 206 -10.88 -6.20 2.12
C ASP A 206 -9.59 -7.05 1.99
N TYR A 207 -8.55 -6.56 1.30
CA TYR A 207 -7.29 -7.28 1.19
C TYR A 207 -6.58 -7.41 2.56
N LEU A 208 -6.55 -6.33 3.33
CA LEU A 208 -5.99 -6.36 4.70
C LEU A 208 -6.76 -7.36 5.58
N LYS A 209 -8.10 -7.38 5.46
CA LYS A 209 -8.95 -8.34 6.15
C LYS A 209 -8.66 -9.78 5.73
N THR A 210 -8.43 -10.01 4.45
CA THR A 210 -8.10 -11.35 3.94
C THR A 210 -6.78 -11.83 4.52
N LEU A 211 -5.74 -10.96 4.57
CA LEU A 211 -4.47 -11.27 5.21
C LEU A 211 -4.62 -11.57 6.71
N LEU A 212 -5.47 -10.84 7.42
CA LEU A 212 -5.76 -11.11 8.83
C LEU A 212 -6.48 -12.45 9.04
N LYS A 213 -7.36 -12.84 8.12
CA LYS A 213 -8.09 -14.13 8.19
C LYS A 213 -7.21 -15.35 7.95
N ILE A 214 -6.15 -15.23 7.13
CA ILE A 214 -5.20 -16.33 6.90
C ILE A 214 -4.18 -16.47 8.03
N SER A 215 -4.07 -15.49 8.94
CA SER A 215 -3.23 -15.58 10.13
C SER A 215 -3.84 -16.58 11.11
N PRO A 216 -3.16 -17.71 11.38
CA PRO A 216 -3.67 -18.71 12.33
C PRO A 216 -3.73 -18.12 13.74
N LYS A 217 -4.76 -18.50 14.49
CA LYS A 217 -4.89 -18.14 15.91
C LYS A 217 -4.29 -19.20 16.83
N THR A 218 -4.25 -20.45 16.36
CA THR A 218 -3.73 -21.61 17.11
C THR A 218 -2.70 -22.39 16.29
N ALA A 219 -1.86 -23.17 16.95
CA ALA A 219 -0.84 -24.03 16.37
C ALA A 219 -0.77 -25.37 17.14
N PHE A 220 -0.37 -26.44 16.46
CA PHE A 220 -0.12 -27.74 17.08
C PHE A 220 1.36 -27.84 17.44
N LEU A 221 1.69 -27.53 18.71
CA LEU A 221 3.05 -27.61 19.25
C LEU A 221 3.40 -29.05 19.60
N VAL A 222 4.56 -29.53 19.16
CA VAL A 222 5.12 -30.83 19.54
C VAL A 222 5.78 -30.69 20.90
N MET A 223 5.28 -31.46 21.86
CA MET A 223 5.81 -31.50 23.23
C MET A 223 7.02 -32.47 23.31
N PRO A 224 7.88 -32.36 24.32
CA PRO A 224 9.02 -33.25 24.51
C PRO A 224 8.67 -34.74 24.62
N ASP A 225 7.43 -35.08 24.97
CA ASP A 225 6.87 -36.44 25.04
C ASP A 225 6.41 -36.97 23.67
N GLY A 226 6.55 -36.18 22.58
CA GLY A 226 6.13 -36.51 21.23
C GLY A 226 4.64 -36.29 20.95
N GLN A 227 3.85 -35.86 21.95
CA GLN A 227 2.45 -35.52 21.74
C GLN A 227 2.31 -34.10 21.18
N SER A 228 1.24 -33.84 20.41
CA SER A 228 0.92 -32.52 19.93
C SER A 228 -0.16 -31.87 20.80
N LYS A 229 0.10 -30.63 21.23
CA LYS A 229 -0.85 -29.80 21.98
C LYS A 229 -1.23 -28.57 21.18
N GLU A 230 -2.52 -28.26 21.12
CA GLU A 230 -2.97 -27.00 20.55
C GLU A 230 -2.69 -25.84 21.49
N VAL A 231 -1.96 -24.83 21.02
CA VAL A 231 -1.55 -23.64 21.76
C VAL A 231 -1.89 -22.39 20.96
N ASN A 232 -1.96 -21.23 21.61
CA ASN A 232 -2.09 -19.95 20.91
C ASN A 232 -0.78 -19.63 20.15
N VAL A 233 -0.88 -19.16 18.89
CA VAL A 233 0.31 -18.82 18.08
C VAL A 233 1.22 -17.78 18.76
N ASN A 234 0.67 -16.89 19.58
CA ASN A 234 1.45 -15.91 20.34
C ASN A 234 2.30 -16.51 21.48
N GLU A 235 2.06 -17.77 21.85
CA GLU A 235 2.82 -18.48 22.87
C GLU A 235 4.04 -19.22 22.29
N LEU A 236 4.11 -19.34 20.95
CA LEU A 236 5.22 -20.00 20.25
C LEU A 236 6.54 -19.24 20.45
N LYS A 237 7.60 -19.98 20.69
CA LYS A 237 8.96 -19.48 20.86
C LYS A 237 9.84 -19.95 19.70
N VAL A 238 10.89 -19.18 19.42
CA VAL A 238 11.91 -19.59 18.47
C VAL A 238 12.56 -20.90 18.93
N GLY A 239 12.59 -21.89 18.04
CA GLY A 239 13.08 -23.24 18.30
C GLY A 239 11.98 -24.27 18.52
N ASP A 240 10.75 -23.89 18.80
CA ASP A 240 9.60 -24.78 18.91
C ASP A 240 9.35 -25.54 17.60
N ILE A 241 8.82 -26.77 17.70
CA ILE A 241 8.43 -27.56 16.52
C ILE A 241 6.91 -27.60 16.47
N VAL A 242 6.34 -27.21 15.34
CA VAL A 242 4.89 -27.17 15.11
C VAL A 242 4.52 -28.08 13.94
N ILE A 243 3.36 -28.73 14.05
CA ILE A 243 2.81 -29.59 13.01
C ILE A 243 1.85 -28.78 12.14
N VAL A 244 2.01 -28.89 10.82
CA VAL A 244 1.09 -28.30 9.83
C VAL A 244 0.50 -29.41 8.98
N LYS A 245 -0.77 -29.70 9.19
CA LYS A 245 -1.54 -30.70 8.45
C LYS A 245 -2.07 -30.15 7.13
N ASN A 246 -2.47 -31.02 6.24
CA ASN A 246 -3.18 -30.65 5.01
C ASN A 246 -4.41 -29.77 5.30
N GLY A 247 -4.58 -28.67 4.56
CA GLY A 247 -5.67 -27.71 4.73
C GLY A 247 -5.46 -26.68 5.85
N TYR A 248 -4.32 -26.73 6.57
CA TYR A 248 -4.00 -25.75 7.62
C TYR A 248 -2.97 -24.72 7.15
N ASN A 249 -3.11 -23.52 7.65
CA ASN A 249 -2.11 -22.47 7.43
C ASN A 249 -0.90 -22.69 8.35
N VAL A 250 0.29 -22.36 7.84
CA VAL A 250 1.54 -22.33 8.61
C VAL A 250 1.42 -21.28 9.72
N PRO A 251 1.66 -21.64 11.00
CA PRO A 251 1.37 -20.74 12.13
C PRO A 251 2.46 -19.68 12.36
N SER A 252 3.70 -19.95 11.99
CA SER A 252 4.83 -19.01 12.15
C SER A 252 5.89 -19.25 11.09
N ASP A 253 6.77 -18.25 10.85
CA ASP A 253 7.91 -18.44 9.95
C ASP A 253 8.85 -19.51 10.52
N GLY A 254 9.31 -20.42 9.66
CA GLY A 254 10.16 -21.52 10.09
C GLY A 254 10.80 -22.28 8.95
N VAL A 255 11.52 -23.35 9.34
CA VAL A 255 12.17 -24.29 8.42
C VAL A 255 11.57 -25.67 8.62
N ILE A 256 11.30 -26.38 7.54
CA ILE A 256 10.79 -27.75 7.57
C ILE A 256 11.90 -28.67 8.13
N VAL A 257 11.59 -29.40 9.19
CA VAL A 257 12.51 -30.37 9.81
C VAL A 257 12.09 -31.82 9.53
N GLN A 258 10.83 -32.05 9.14
CA GLN A 258 10.32 -33.37 8.80
C GLN A 258 9.16 -33.27 7.82
N GLY A 259 9.11 -34.19 6.86
CA GLY A 259 8.03 -34.32 5.87
C GLY A 259 8.23 -33.45 4.64
N GLY A 260 7.17 -33.36 3.82
CA GLY A 260 7.12 -32.54 2.63
C GLY A 260 5.67 -32.18 2.30
N ALA A 261 5.46 -31.04 1.69
CA ALA A 261 4.13 -30.51 1.38
C ALA A 261 4.13 -29.55 0.20
N GLU A 262 3.00 -29.47 -0.48
CA GLU A 262 2.71 -28.37 -1.41
C GLU A 262 2.20 -27.15 -0.63
N ILE A 263 2.91 -26.05 -0.74
CA ILE A 263 2.63 -24.80 0.00
C ILE A 263 2.12 -23.73 -0.97
N ASP A 264 0.89 -23.29 -0.76
CA ASP A 264 0.33 -22.12 -1.45
C ASP A 264 0.68 -20.83 -0.70
N ALA A 265 1.55 -20.04 -1.29
CA ALA A 265 1.96 -18.73 -0.80
C ALA A 265 1.32 -17.56 -1.57
N SER A 266 0.32 -17.83 -2.42
CA SER A 266 -0.27 -16.85 -3.37
C SER A 266 -0.75 -15.57 -2.71
N MET A 267 -1.28 -15.66 -1.49
CA MET A 267 -1.76 -14.51 -0.72
C MET A 267 -0.64 -13.59 -0.23
N LEU A 268 0.57 -14.10 -0.04
CA LEU A 268 1.73 -13.33 0.42
C LEU A 268 2.64 -12.92 -0.74
N THR A 269 2.89 -13.85 -1.65
CA THR A 269 3.84 -13.65 -2.75
C THR A 269 3.16 -13.29 -4.07
N GLY A 270 1.86 -13.58 -4.23
CA GLY A 270 1.11 -13.42 -5.47
C GLY A 270 1.47 -14.47 -6.54
N GLU A 271 2.07 -15.60 -6.17
CA GLU A 271 2.26 -16.76 -7.05
C GLU A 271 0.99 -17.59 -7.15
N SER A 272 0.61 -17.97 -8.37
CA SER A 272 -0.67 -18.64 -8.59
C SER A 272 -0.64 -20.15 -8.35
N LEU A 273 0.56 -20.75 -8.28
CA LEU A 273 0.72 -22.19 -8.15
C LEU A 273 1.37 -22.55 -6.81
N PRO A 274 0.88 -23.57 -6.10
CA PRO A 274 1.57 -24.13 -4.95
C PRO A 274 2.96 -24.66 -5.33
N VAL A 275 3.90 -24.53 -4.41
CA VAL A 275 5.29 -25.00 -4.58
C VAL A 275 5.55 -26.13 -3.60
N TYR A 276 6.11 -27.24 -4.10
CA TYR A 276 6.54 -28.33 -3.23
C TYR A 276 7.75 -27.91 -2.39
N LYS A 277 7.66 -28.17 -1.08
CA LYS A 277 8.65 -27.83 -0.07
C LYS A 277 9.02 -29.09 0.72
N GLU A 278 10.33 -29.26 0.99
CA GLU A 278 10.89 -30.41 1.69
C GLU A 278 11.78 -30.00 2.86
N VAL A 279 12.38 -30.98 3.53
CA VAL A 279 13.25 -30.74 4.69
C VAL A 279 14.40 -29.79 4.33
N GLY A 280 14.56 -28.73 5.13
CA GLY A 280 15.52 -27.64 4.92
C GLY A 280 14.93 -26.40 4.26
N ASP A 281 13.75 -26.49 3.65
CA ASP A 281 13.10 -25.35 3.04
C ASP A 281 12.41 -24.44 4.07
N SER A 282 12.40 -23.13 3.77
CA SER A 282 11.70 -22.12 4.56
C SER A 282 10.23 -22.04 4.18
N VAL A 283 9.36 -21.88 5.20
CA VAL A 283 7.93 -21.62 5.07
C VAL A 283 7.55 -20.40 5.90
N PHE A 284 6.49 -19.71 5.49
CA PHE A 284 6.07 -18.44 6.08
C PHE A 284 4.67 -18.54 6.72
N ALA A 285 4.47 -17.81 7.81
CA ALA A 285 3.19 -17.70 8.48
C ALA A 285 2.07 -17.29 7.52
N GLY A 286 0.90 -17.93 7.62
CA GLY A 286 -0.26 -17.63 6.78
C GLY A 286 -0.27 -18.32 5.41
N THR A 287 0.81 -19.01 4.98
CA THR A 287 0.79 -19.86 3.78
C THR A 287 0.01 -21.14 4.04
N LEU A 288 -0.71 -21.62 3.02
CA LEU A 288 -1.60 -22.78 3.15
C LEU A 288 -0.88 -24.08 2.71
N ASN A 289 -0.87 -25.09 3.57
CA ASN A 289 -0.50 -26.44 3.18
C ASN A 289 -1.67 -27.09 2.40
N THR A 290 -1.51 -27.23 1.09
CA THR A 290 -2.54 -27.76 0.20
C THR A 290 -2.49 -29.27 0.06
N ASN A 291 -1.31 -29.89 0.28
CA ASN A 291 -1.14 -31.34 0.18
C ASN A 291 0.13 -31.78 0.92
N GLY A 292 -0.01 -32.62 1.91
CA GLY A 292 1.11 -33.19 2.66
C GLY A 292 1.06 -32.92 4.17
N TYR A 293 2.13 -33.28 4.84
CA TYR A 293 2.32 -33.17 6.29
C TYR A 293 3.75 -32.73 6.56
N ILE A 294 3.91 -31.65 7.31
CA ILE A 294 5.21 -31.11 7.66
C ILE A 294 5.31 -30.80 9.15
N SER A 295 6.52 -30.97 9.70
CA SER A 295 6.91 -30.40 10.97
C SER A 295 7.85 -29.24 10.72
N VAL A 296 7.52 -28.08 11.28
CA VAL A 296 8.22 -26.81 11.06
C VAL A 296 8.87 -26.36 12.36
N LYS A 297 10.18 -26.13 12.34
CA LYS A 297 10.90 -25.49 13.45
C LYS A 297 10.75 -23.98 13.32
N VAL A 298 10.16 -23.36 14.33
CA VAL A 298 9.90 -21.93 14.40
C VAL A 298 11.22 -21.15 14.42
N THR A 299 11.39 -20.21 13.50
CA THR A 299 12.60 -19.35 13.39
C THR A 299 12.33 -17.91 13.83
N LYS A 300 11.07 -17.48 13.85
CA LYS A 300 10.66 -16.14 14.28
C LYS A 300 9.42 -16.22 15.17
N SER A 301 9.30 -15.25 16.08
CA SER A 301 8.06 -15.08 16.85
C SER A 301 6.89 -14.66 15.94
N SER A 302 5.65 -14.87 16.38
CA SER A 302 4.45 -14.50 15.62
C SER A 302 4.42 -13.00 15.26
N PHE A 303 4.96 -12.14 16.14
CA PHE A 303 5.02 -10.70 15.92
C PHE A 303 6.08 -10.29 14.88
N GLU A 304 7.12 -11.09 14.71
CA GLU A 304 8.23 -10.87 13.76
C GLU A 304 8.02 -11.62 12.45
N SER A 305 6.93 -12.38 12.30
CA SER A 305 6.63 -13.11 11.07
C SER A 305 6.47 -12.18 9.87
N LEU A 306 6.77 -12.70 8.67
CA LEU A 306 6.61 -11.97 7.41
C LEU A 306 5.20 -11.39 7.26
N LEU A 307 4.17 -12.18 7.60
CA LEU A 307 2.78 -11.75 7.56
C LEU A 307 2.51 -10.58 8.50
N SER A 308 2.99 -10.63 9.75
CA SER A 308 2.83 -9.55 10.73
C SER A 308 3.53 -8.26 10.28
N GLN A 309 4.71 -8.37 9.68
CA GLN A 309 5.44 -7.23 9.10
C GLN A 309 4.67 -6.62 7.93
N ILE A 310 4.12 -7.42 7.01
CA ILE A 310 3.28 -6.95 5.90
C ILE A 310 2.05 -6.20 6.42
N LEU A 311 1.35 -6.77 7.40
CA LEU A 311 0.17 -6.16 8.02
C LEU A 311 0.49 -4.81 8.68
N SER A 312 1.59 -4.72 9.42
CA SER A 312 2.04 -3.47 10.03
C SER A 312 2.35 -2.41 8.98
N LEU A 313 3.15 -2.76 7.97
CA LEU A 313 3.54 -1.83 6.90
C LEU A 313 2.33 -1.29 6.12
N LEU A 314 1.38 -2.16 5.75
CA LEU A 314 0.15 -1.74 5.06
C LEU A 314 -0.72 -0.84 5.92
N SER A 315 -0.82 -1.16 7.21
CA SER A 315 -1.56 -0.35 8.16
C SER A 315 -0.93 1.04 8.32
N ASP A 316 0.40 1.11 8.48
CA ASP A 316 1.16 2.35 8.64
C ASP A 316 1.13 3.20 7.37
N ALA A 317 1.35 2.59 6.20
CA ALA A 317 1.22 3.28 4.92
C ALA A 317 -0.18 3.84 4.69
N SER A 318 -1.23 3.09 5.06
CA SER A 318 -2.62 3.56 4.92
C SER A 318 -2.95 4.74 5.84
N SER A 319 -2.21 4.93 6.94
CA SER A 319 -2.44 6.04 7.88
C SER A 319 -1.82 7.36 7.44
N LYS A 320 -0.84 7.35 6.55
CA LYS A 320 -0.14 8.56 6.09
C LYS A 320 -0.91 9.28 4.98
N LYS A 321 -0.90 10.62 5.03
CA LYS A 321 -1.53 11.49 4.01
C LYS A 321 -0.49 11.93 2.98
N MET A 322 -0.79 11.72 1.70
CA MET A 322 0.02 12.23 0.58
C MET A 322 -0.07 13.77 0.46
N PRO A 323 0.94 14.46 -0.12
CA PRO A 323 0.91 15.90 -0.35
C PRO A 323 -0.33 16.37 -1.14
N ILE A 324 -0.73 15.64 -2.19
CA ILE A 324 -1.94 15.94 -2.97
C ILE A 324 -3.22 15.86 -2.12
N GLY A 325 -3.28 14.95 -1.14
CA GLY A 325 -4.40 14.86 -0.19
C GLY A 325 -4.44 16.06 0.75
N ARG A 326 -3.28 16.51 1.25
CA ARG A 326 -3.18 17.72 2.09
C ARG A 326 -3.61 18.98 1.33
N LEU A 327 -3.33 19.06 0.03
CA LEU A 327 -3.81 20.15 -0.82
C LEU A 327 -5.33 20.13 -0.96
N ALA A 328 -5.92 18.97 -1.22
CA ALA A 328 -7.37 18.79 -1.30
C ALA A 328 -8.07 19.26 0.00
N ASP A 329 -7.51 18.92 1.17
CA ASP A 329 -8.03 19.35 2.48
C ASP A 329 -8.00 20.88 2.64
N LYS A 330 -6.92 21.55 2.21
CA LYS A 330 -6.83 23.03 2.25
C LYS A 330 -7.90 23.68 1.37
N ILE A 331 -8.10 23.14 0.17
CA ILE A 331 -9.13 23.65 -0.76
C ILE A 331 -10.52 23.47 -0.14
N ALA A 332 -10.83 22.32 0.45
CA ALA A 332 -12.12 22.07 1.10
C ALA A 332 -12.44 23.08 2.22
N ASN A 333 -11.45 23.46 3.01
CA ASN A 333 -11.61 24.43 4.11
C ASN A 333 -11.93 25.85 3.63
N ILE A 334 -11.51 26.22 2.42
CA ILE A 334 -11.84 27.52 1.80
C ILE A 334 -13.18 27.44 1.08
N PHE A 335 -13.47 26.30 0.49
CA PHE A 335 -14.62 26.08 -0.36
C PHE A 335 -15.96 26.28 0.39
N VAL A 336 -16.11 25.70 1.59
CA VAL A 336 -17.38 25.77 2.35
C VAL A 336 -17.78 27.21 2.71
N PRO A 337 -16.89 28.06 3.29
CA PRO A 337 -17.23 29.48 3.50
C PRO A 337 -17.53 30.23 2.20
N SER A 338 -16.84 29.92 1.10
CA SER A 338 -17.10 30.54 -0.21
C SER A 338 -18.48 30.20 -0.74
N VAL A 339 -18.91 28.95 -0.59
CA VAL A 339 -20.26 28.51 -0.97
C VAL A 339 -21.35 29.22 -0.16
N VAL A 340 -21.14 29.37 1.15
CA VAL A 340 -22.10 30.14 2.00
C VAL A 340 -22.19 31.59 1.51
N ALA A 341 -21.07 32.21 1.19
CA ALA A 341 -21.06 33.57 0.63
C ALA A 341 -21.79 33.64 -0.73
N ILE A 342 -21.56 32.67 -1.63
CA ILE A 342 -22.26 32.57 -2.92
C ILE A 342 -23.76 32.38 -2.71
N SER A 343 -24.17 31.55 -1.75
CA SER A 343 -25.59 31.33 -1.43
C SER A 343 -26.26 32.62 -0.95
N ILE A 344 -25.61 33.36 -0.05
CA ILE A 344 -26.11 34.66 0.42
C ILE A 344 -26.19 35.66 -0.75
N LEU A 345 -25.19 35.71 -1.59
CA LEU A 345 -25.17 36.58 -2.77
C LEU A 345 -26.28 36.21 -3.75
N THR A 346 -26.49 34.90 -3.99
CA THR A 346 -27.62 34.41 -4.82
C THR A 346 -28.93 34.85 -4.26
N PHE A 347 -29.16 34.71 -2.95
CA PHE A 347 -30.36 35.17 -2.29
C PHE A 347 -30.60 36.67 -2.51
N LEU A 348 -29.58 37.51 -2.29
CA LEU A 348 -29.69 38.96 -2.46
C LEU A 348 -29.97 39.36 -3.91
N ILE A 349 -29.30 38.73 -4.88
CA ILE A 349 -29.53 38.96 -6.31
C ILE A 349 -31.01 38.68 -6.66
N TRP A 350 -31.51 37.51 -6.26
CA TRP A 350 -32.91 37.15 -6.56
C TRP A 350 -33.93 38.06 -5.90
N ILE A 351 -33.68 38.53 -4.67
CA ILE A 351 -34.54 39.52 -4.00
C ILE A 351 -34.60 40.86 -4.76
N ILE A 352 -33.42 41.33 -5.20
CA ILE A 352 -33.27 42.61 -5.88
C ILE A 352 -33.90 42.60 -7.28
N PHE A 353 -33.64 41.52 -8.05
CA PHE A 353 -34.02 41.47 -9.46
C PHE A 353 -35.46 40.90 -9.70
N SER A 354 -35.90 39.90 -8.92
CA SER A 354 -37.21 39.29 -9.11
C SER A 354 -38.27 39.74 -8.10
N GLY A 355 -37.85 40.25 -6.94
CA GLY A 355 -38.75 40.55 -5.83
C GLY A 355 -39.43 39.28 -5.23
N ASN A 356 -39.13 38.10 -5.79
CA ASN A 356 -39.76 36.85 -5.38
C ASN A 356 -38.93 36.15 -4.31
N PHE A 357 -39.39 36.21 -3.07
CA PHE A 357 -38.75 35.62 -1.91
C PHE A 357 -38.64 34.08 -2.02
N ALA A 358 -39.62 33.39 -2.60
CA ALA A 358 -39.64 31.95 -2.75
C ALA A 358 -38.52 31.48 -3.71
N TYR A 359 -38.31 32.17 -4.83
CA TYR A 359 -37.21 31.88 -5.74
C TYR A 359 -35.87 32.18 -5.11
N ALA A 360 -35.70 33.29 -4.39
CA ALA A 360 -34.48 33.65 -3.71
C ALA A 360 -34.04 32.59 -2.71
N ILE A 361 -34.96 32.12 -1.86
CA ILE A 361 -34.66 31.10 -0.84
C ILE A 361 -34.42 29.74 -1.46
N SER A 362 -35.18 29.36 -2.50
CA SER A 362 -34.98 28.09 -3.21
C SER A 362 -33.61 28.00 -3.88
N CYS A 363 -33.21 29.04 -4.62
CA CYS A 363 -31.89 29.06 -5.26
C CYS A 363 -30.74 29.08 -4.24
N ALA A 364 -30.89 29.84 -3.15
CA ALA A 364 -29.89 29.89 -2.09
C ALA A 364 -29.70 28.50 -1.40
N ILE A 365 -30.80 27.83 -1.08
CA ILE A 365 -30.80 26.47 -0.52
C ILE A 365 -30.17 25.48 -1.52
N CYS A 366 -30.57 25.58 -2.80
CA CYS A 366 -30.03 24.70 -3.85
C CYS A 366 -28.52 24.86 -3.99
N VAL A 367 -27.98 26.09 -3.94
CA VAL A 367 -26.52 26.35 -3.93
C VAL A 367 -25.86 25.70 -2.74
N LEU A 368 -26.40 25.81 -1.52
CA LEU A 368 -25.83 25.18 -0.32
C LEU A 368 -25.73 23.66 -0.45
N ILE A 369 -26.76 23.02 -0.99
CA ILE A 369 -26.85 21.57 -1.05
C ILE A 369 -25.95 20.99 -2.14
N ILE A 370 -26.03 21.57 -3.36
CA ILE A 370 -25.30 21.03 -4.52
C ILE A 370 -23.78 21.18 -4.39
N SER A 371 -23.37 22.17 -3.62
CA SER A 371 -21.95 22.51 -3.43
C SER A 371 -21.24 21.65 -2.39
N CYS A 372 -21.83 20.56 -1.93
CA CYS A 372 -21.13 19.67 -0.99
C CYS A 372 -19.85 19.09 -1.60
N PRO A 373 -18.67 19.30 -1.01
CA PRO A 373 -17.40 18.75 -1.52
C PRO A 373 -17.17 17.30 -1.08
N CYS A 374 -18.22 16.48 -0.95
CA CYS A 374 -18.17 15.11 -0.41
C CYS A 374 -17.21 14.23 -1.21
N ALA A 375 -17.27 14.31 -2.55
CA ALA A 375 -16.42 13.56 -3.46
C ALA A 375 -14.93 13.93 -3.32
N LEU A 376 -14.63 15.20 -3.03
CA LEU A 376 -13.26 15.70 -2.88
C LEU A 376 -12.52 15.04 -1.71
N GLY A 377 -13.20 14.87 -0.56
CA GLY A 377 -12.62 14.23 0.61
C GLY A 377 -12.33 12.74 0.43
N LEU A 378 -13.00 12.09 -0.55
CA LEU A 378 -12.87 10.65 -0.83
C LEU A 378 -11.86 10.34 -1.94
N ALA A 379 -11.62 11.26 -2.85
CA ALA A 379 -10.84 11.08 -4.07
C ALA A 379 -9.45 10.47 -3.81
N THR A 380 -8.70 11.01 -2.86
CA THR A 380 -7.33 10.59 -2.55
C THR A 380 -7.29 9.33 -1.66
N PRO A 381 -8.01 9.25 -0.51
CA PRO A 381 -7.86 8.13 0.40
C PRO A 381 -8.27 6.77 -0.18
N ILE A 382 -9.37 6.70 -0.92
CA ILE A 382 -9.81 5.42 -1.51
C ILE A 382 -8.86 4.95 -2.61
N ALA A 383 -8.33 5.87 -3.42
CA ALA A 383 -7.34 5.57 -4.43
C ALA A 383 -6.05 5.02 -3.81
N ILE A 384 -5.55 5.64 -2.73
CA ILE A 384 -4.36 5.16 -2.00
C ILE A 384 -4.58 3.75 -1.44
N VAL A 385 -5.66 3.53 -0.68
CA VAL A 385 -5.92 2.21 -0.07
C VAL A 385 -6.09 1.13 -1.14
N SER A 386 -6.80 1.43 -2.24
CA SER A 386 -6.96 0.49 -3.37
C SER A 386 -5.63 0.19 -4.06
N SER A 387 -4.78 1.20 -4.23
CA SER A 387 -3.45 1.09 -4.83
C SER A 387 -2.50 0.26 -3.96
N LEU A 388 -2.41 0.58 -2.65
CA LEU A 388 -1.58 -0.15 -1.70
C LEU A 388 -1.98 -1.62 -1.60
N ALA A 389 -3.28 -1.90 -1.55
CA ALA A 389 -3.81 -3.27 -1.57
C ALA A 389 -3.45 -4.01 -2.86
N ARG A 390 -3.52 -3.34 -4.02
CA ARG A 390 -3.14 -3.93 -5.32
C ARG A 390 -1.64 -4.17 -5.42
N GLY A 391 -0.81 -3.23 -4.96
CA GLY A 391 0.65 -3.36 -4.88
C GLY A 391 1.05 -4.53 -3.99
N ALA A 392 0.52 -4.60 -2.78
CA ALA A 392 0.79 -5.66 -1.83
C ALA A 392 0.44 -7.06 -2.37
N LYS A 393 -0.71 -7.19 -3.06
CA LYS A 393 -1.09 -8.43 -3.76
C LYS A 393 -0.11 -8.81 -4.87
N ALA A 394 0.64 -7.87 -5.43
CA ALA A 394 1.69 -8.12 -6.40
C ALA A 394 3.08 -8.30 -5.78
N GLY A 395 3.19 -8.29 -4.43
CA GLY A 395 4.45 -8.38 -3.70
C GLY A 395 5.21 -7.05 -3.61
N ILE A 396 4.56 -5.91 -3.86
CA ILE A 396 5.11 -4.56 -3.78
C ILE A 396 4.59 -3.91 -2.50
N LEU A 397 5.43 -3.79 -1.48
CA LEU A 397 5.07 -3.17 -0.19
C LEU A 397 5.57 -1.74 -0.13
N VAL A 398 4.65 -0.81 -0.04
CA VAL A 398 4.94 0.63 0.06
C VAL A 398 4.86 1.02 1.54
N LYS A 399 5.99 1.44 2.14
CA LYS A 399 6.06 1.92 3.55
C LYS A 399 5.57 3.35 3.69
N ASN A 400 5.79 4.16 2.65
CA ASN A 400 5.37 5.55 2.63
C ASN A 400 4.65 5.86 1.32
N PRO A 401 3.33 6.12 1.31
CA PRO A 401 2.59 6.39 0.09
C PRO A 401 3.00 7.70 -0.61
N GLU A 402 3.67 8.64 0.10
CA GLU A 402 4.17 9.89 -0.49
C GLU A 402 5.13 9.64 -1.66
N VAL A 403 5.89 8.52 -1.61
CA VAL A 403 6.84 8.15 -2.67
C VAL A 403 6.16 7.86 -4.01
N LEU A 404 4.86 7.51 -4.03
CA LEU A 404 4.13 7.34 -5.29
C LEU A 404 4.05 8.65 -6.09
N GLU A 405 4.06 9.82 -5.43
CA GLU A 405 4.17 11.11 -6.12
C GLU A 405 5.59 11.34 -6.66
N LEU A 406 6.62 10.99 -5.87
CA LEU A 406 8.02 11.16 -6.25
C LEU A 406 8.42 10.27 -7.43
N ILE A 407 7.85 9.07 -7.55
CA ILE A 407 8.08 8.16 -8.68
C ILE A 407 7.67 8.82 -10.00
N LYS A 408 6.58 9.59 -10.01
CA LYS A 408 6.12 10.27 -11.22
C LYS A 408 7.12 11.29 -11.75
N ASP A 409 7.89 11.93 -10.87
CA ASP A 409 8.85 12.96 -11.20
C ASP A 409 10.27 12.39 -11.38
N ALA A 410 10.43 11.07 -11.23
CA ALA A 410 11.69 10.37 -11.45
C ALA A 410 12.09 10.39 -12.93
N LYS A 411 13.40 10.53 -13.18
CA LYS A 411 14.01 10.42 -14.49
C LYS A 411 14.96 9.24 -14.61
N PHE A 412 15.54 8.83 -13.47
CA PHE A 412 16.55 7.79 -13.41
C PHE A 412 16.09 6.63 -12.54
N VAL A 413 16.48 5.41 -12.96
CA VAL A 413 16.43 4.21 -12.13
C VAL A 413 17.85 3.68 -12.01
N ALA A 414 18.46 3.87 -10.83
CA ALA A 414 19.79 3.40 -10.53
C ALA A 414 19.73 2.02 -9.88
N PHE A 415 20.36 1.05 -10.48
CA PHE A 415 20.41 -0.34 -10.00
C PHE A 415 21.77 -0.66 -9.40
N ASP A 416 21.77 -1.25 -8.20
CA ASP A 416 22.91 -2.05 -7.81
C ASP A 416 23.01 -3.30 -8.69
N LYS A 417 24.22 -3.85 -8.86
CA LYS A 417 24.40 -5.08 -9.65
C LYS A 417 24.07 -6.33 -8.84
N THR A 418 24.78 -6.51 -7.73
CA THR A 418 24.86 -7.78 -7.00
C THR A 418 23.60 -8.07 -6.20
N GLY A 419 22.96 -9.23 -6.46
CA GLY A 419 21.70 -9.58 -5.81
C GLY A 419 20.48 -8.76 -6.28
N THR A 420 20.69 -7.73 -7.10
CA THR A 420 19.63 -6.86 -7.67
C THR A 420 19.42 -7.17 -9.14
N LEU A 421 20.31 -6.76 -10.05
CA LEU A 421 20.24 -7.14 -11.46
C LEU A 421 20.69 -8.58 -11.71
N SER A 422 21.60 -9.09 -10.87
CA SER A 422 22.06 -10.46 -10.88
C SER A 422 21.37 -11.31 -9.81
N LYS A 423 21.53 -12.62 -9.91
CA LYS A 423 20.97 -13.58 -8.95
C LYS A 423 21.64 -13.52 -7.58
N GLY A 424 22.84 -12.90 -7.48
CA GLY A 424 23.68 -12.89 -6.28
C GLY A 424 24.25 -14.26 -5.95
N LEU A 425 24.19 -15.18 -6.90
CA LEU A 425 24.70 -16.55 -6.77
C LEU A 425 25.85 -16.73 -7.76
N ILE A 426 27.06 -16.97 -7.23
CA ILE A 426 28.20 -17.36 -8.06
C ILE A 426 27.86 -18.67 -8.77
N SER A 427 28.05 -18.71 -10.08
CA SER A 427 27.91 -19.91 -10.92
C SER A 427 29.17 -20.11 -11.77
N VAL A 428 29.45 -21.36 -12.10
CA VAL A 428 30.49 -21.71 -13.07
C VAL A 428 29.93 -21.49 -14.46
N LYS A 429 30.54 -20.59 -15.22
CA LYS A 429 30.17 -20.27 -16.60
C LYS A 429 30.72 -21.25 -17.60
N SER A 430 31.99 -21.61 -17.47
CA SER A 430 32.66 -22.59 -18.31
C SER A 430 33.79 -23.29 -17.55
N SER A 431 34.17 -24.47 -18.00
CA SER A 431 35.32 -25.25 -17.53
C SER A 431 36.06 -25.81 -18.74
N ASN A 432 37.38 -25.82 -18.67
CA ASN A 432 38.22 -26.56 -19.63
C ASN A 432 38.83 -27.82 -19.02
N LEU A 433 38.43 -28.20 -17.80
CA LEU A 433 38.81 -29.44 -17.14
C LEU A 433 38.20 -30.66 -17.86
N SER A 434 38.95 -31.77 -17.93
CA SER A 434 38.36 -33.06 -18.32
C SER A 434 37.35 -33.54 -17.28
N GLU A 435 36.46 -34.49 -17.63
CA GLU A 435 35.45 -35.04 -16.70
C GLU A 435 36.11 -35.59 -15.41
N LYS A 436 37.23 -36.30 -15.53
CA LYS A 436 37.98 -36.87 -14.39
C LYS A 436 38.56 -35.79 -13.48
N GLU A 437 39.13 -34.73 -14.06
CA GLU A 437 39.69 -33.62 -13.29
C GLU A 437 38.56 -32.82 -12.61
N LEU A 438 37.44 -32.58 -13.29
CA LEU A 438 36.28 -31.90 -12.71
C LEU A 438 35.67 -32.73 -11.57
N GLU A 439 35.63 -34.07 -11.69
CA GLU A 439 35.21 -34.97 -10.62
C GLU A 439 36.09 -34.83 -9.37
N LEU A 440 37.42 -34.83 -9.53
CA LEU A 440 38.37 -34.66 -8.43
C LEU A 440 38.25 -33.24 -7.80
N VAL A 441 38.22 -32.22 -8.62
CA VAL A 441 38.10 -30.82 -8.20
C VAL A 441 36.77 -30.60 -7.43
N ALA A 442 35.66 -31.06 -7.96
CA ALA A 442 34.34 -30.93 -7.31
C ALA A 442 34.22 -31.77 -6.03
N SER A 443 34.89 -32.93 -5.99
CA SER A 443 34.94 -33.77 -4.78
C SER A 443 35.75 -33.10 -3.66
N ALA A 444 36.88 -32.44 -3.98
CA ALA A 444 37.66 -31.67 -3.02
C ALA A 444 36.90 -30.44 -2.53
N GLU A 445 36.22 -29.69 -3.44
CA GLU A 445 35.40 -28.53 -3.11
C GLU A 445 34.18 -28.88 -2.27
N ASN A 446 33.65 -30.11 -2.37
CA ASN A 446 32.53 -30.57 -1.54
C ASN A 446 32.87 -30.64 -0.04
N LEU A 447 34.14 -30.54 0.33
CA LEU A 447 34.59 -30.45 1.73
C LEU A 447 34.58 -29.01 2.28
N SER A 448 34.30 -28.01 1.42
CA SER A 448 34.27 -26.59 1.76
C SER A 448 32.85 -26.00 1.74
N GLU A 449 32.53 -25.16 2.71
CA GLU A 449 31.28 -24.42 2.77
C GLU A 449 31.31 -23.08 1.99
N HIS A 450 32.43 -22.77 1.33
CA HIS A 450 32.58 -21.51 0.62
C HIS A 450 31.59 -21.39 -0.56
N PRO A 451 31.01 -20.19 -0.87
CA PRO A 451 30.08 -20.02 -1.98
C PRO A 451 30.61 -20.47 -3.35
N ILE A 452 31.90 -20.27 -3.62
CA ILE A 452 32.56 -20.73 -4.85
C ILE A 452 32.60 -22.26 -4.90
N SER A 453 32.90 -22.92 -3.79
CA SER A 453 32.93 -24.37 -3.66
C SER A 453 31.54 -24.98 -3.98
N LYS A 454 30.49 -24.38 -3.41
CA LYS A 454 29.10 -24.77 -3.69
C LYS A 454 28.71 -24.59 -5.16
N ALA A 455 29.25 -23.53 -5.82
CA ALA A 455 29.04 -23.31 -7.25
C ALA A 455 29.70 -24.40 -8.10
N ILE A 456 30.94 -24.79 -7.80
CA ILE A 456 31.68 -25.84 -8.50
C ILE A 456 30.99 -27.20 -8.34
N VAL A 457 30.62 -27.54 -7.10
CA VAL A 457 29.86 -28.77 -6.79
C VAL A 457 28.53 -28.84 -7.54
N ARG A 458 27.78 -27.73 -7.59
CA ARG A 458 26.52 -27.63 -8.34
C ARG A 458 26.74 -27.85 -9.83
N TYR A 459 27.76 -27.20 -10.39
CA TYR A 459 28.13 -27.35 -11.80
C TYR A 459 28.47 -28.79 -12.17
N ALA A 460 29.28 -29.49 -11.33
CA ALA A 460 29.60 -30.89 -11.53
C ALA A 460 28.35 -31.77 -11.51
N LYS A 461 27.45 -31.57 -10.54
CA LYS A 461 26.17 -32.31 -10.45
C LYS A 461 25.25 -32.06 -11.66
N GLN A 462 25.20 -30.84 -12.17
CA GLN A 462 24.42 -30.50 -13.37
C GLN A 462 24.96 -31.18 -14.64
N ASN A 463 26.27 -31.46 -14.70
CA ASN A 463 26.89 -32.22 -15.77
C ASN A 463 26.93 -33.73 -15.49
N CYS A 464 26.09 -34.23 -14.56
CA CYS A 464 25.97 -35.65 -14.20
C CYS A 464 27.27 -36.29 -13.69
N ILE A 465 28.19 -35.51 -13.10
CA ILE A 465 29.44 -36.00 -12.52
C ILE A 465 29.20 -36.46 -11.09
N ASN A 466 29.55 -37.73 -10.82
CA ASN A 466 29.44 -38.30 -9.49
C ASN A 466 30.62 -37.87 -8.61
N LEU A 467 30.33 -37.38 -7.41
CA LEU A 467 31.38 -36.97 -6.47
C LEU A 467 31.93 -38.19 -5.72
N GLN A 468 33.27 -38.24 -5.64
CA GLN A 468 33.96 -39.27 -4.86
C GLN A 468 33.99 -38.87 -3.38
N LYS A 469 33.98 -39.86 -2.52
CA LYS A 469 34.23 -39.65 -1.09
C LYS A 469 35.73 -39.59 -0.83
N LEU A 470 36.24 -38.42 -0.54
CA LEU A 470 37.64 -38.15 -0.28
C LEU A 470 37.97 -38.25 1.23
N ASN A 471 39.06 -38.93 1.61
CA ASN A 471 39.44 -39.17 2.99
C ASN A 471 40.90 -38.67 3.29
N GLY A 472 41.33 -37.64 2.60
CA GLY A 472 42.65 -37.02 2.75
C GLY A 472 42.69 -35.79 3.65
N LYS A 473 43.83 -35.11 3.66
CA LYS A 473 44.07 -33.87 4.41
C LYS A 473 43.55 -32.67 3.60
N PHE A 474 42.58 -31.96 4.15
CA PHE A 474 41.99 -30.75 3.56
C PHE A 474 42.55 -29.50 4.26
N GLN A 475 42.99 -28.50 3.51
CA GLN A 475 43.47 -27.24 4.02
C GLN A 475 42.82 -26.08 3.22
N ASN A 476 42.18 -25.17 3.94
CA ASN A 476 41.69 -23.92 3.37
C ASN A 476 42.73 -22.82 3.56
N VAL A 477 43.22 -22.22 2.48
CA VAL A 477 44.18 -21.12 2.48
C VAL A 477 43.42 -19.81 2.27
N VAL A 478 43.27 -19.04 3.34
CA VAL A 478 42.45 -17.83 3.36
C VAL A 478 42.82 -16.85 2.23
N GLY A 479 41.85 -16.46 1.43
CA GLY A 479 42.02 -15.53 0.31
C GLY A 479 42.77 -16.08 -0.90
N GLN A 480 43.14 -17.37 -0.91
CA GLN A 480 43.91 -17.98 -2.03
C GLN A 480 43.19 -19.20 -2.63
N GLY A 481 42.57 -20.07 -1.83
CA GLY A 481 41.88 -21.26 -2.29
C GLY A 481 41.97 -22.45 -1.34
N ILE A 482 41.91 -23.66 -1.85
CA ILE A 482 41.98 -24.90 -1.09
C ILE A 482 43.11 -25.82 -1.60
N VAL A 483 43.67 -26.60 -0.70
CA VAL A 483 44.61 -27.69 -0.98
C VAL A 483 44.05 -28.98 -0.35
N TYR A 484 43.93 -30.00 -1.16
CA TYR A 484 43.61 -31.36 -0.71
C TYR A 484 44.72 -32.32 -1.05
N GLU A 485 45.07 -33.25 -0.15
CA GLU A 485 46.15 -34.23 -0.33
C GLU A 485 45.80 -35.56 0.30
N ASP A 486 45.87 -36.63 -0.49
CA ASP A 486 45.79 -38.00 -0.05
C ASP A 486 46.94 -38.84 -0.64
N GLU A 487 46.91 -40.17 -0.44
CA GLU A 487 47.99 -41.06 -0.92
C GLU A 487 48.12 -41.05 -2.45
N ASN A 488 47.08 -40.71 -3.21
CA ASN A 488 47.04 -40.81 -4.66
C ASN A 488 46.97 -39.48 -5.37
N ASN A 489 46.41 -38.46 -4.71
CA ASN A 489 46.15 -37.16 -5.36
C ASN A 489 46.52 -35.99 -4.47
N LYS A 490 47.14 -35.00 -5.08
CA LYS A 490 47.28 -33.65 -4.52
C LYS A 490 46.53 -32.68 -5.44
N ILE A 491 45.45 -32.09 -4.90
CA ILE A 491 44.56 -31.20 -5.65
C ILE A 491 44.67 -29.78 -5.09
N ILE A 492 44.95 -28.82 -5.94
CA ILE A 492 45.07 -27.41 -5.59
C ILE A 492 44.12 -26.60 -6.42
N ILE A 493 43.27 -25.85 -5.75
CA ILE A 493 42.20 -25.07 -6.40
C ILE A 493 42.22 -23.67 -5.84
N GLY A 494 42.48 -22.64 -6.68
CA GLY A 494 42.52 -21.27 -6.19
C GLY A 494 43.04 -20.27 -7.21
N ASN A 495 43.62 -19.19 -6.69
CA ASN A 495 44.24 -18.14 -7.52
C ASN A 495 45.67 -18.45 -7.93
N GLU A 496 46.23 -17.61 -8.81
CA GLU A 496 47.61 -17.77 -9.31
C GLU A 496 48.66 -17.79 -8.20
N LYS A 497 48.42 -17.03 -7.11
CA LYS A 497 49.32 -17.00 -5.95
C LYS A 497 49.41 -18.35 -5.25
N LEU A 498 48.29 -19.06 -5.12
CA LEU A 498 48.26 -20.39 -4.50
C LEU A 498 49.00 -21.43 -5.35
N LEU A 499 48.81 -21.37 -6.69
CA LEU A 499 49.50 -22.26 -7.61
C LEU A 499 51.01 -22.01 -7.56
N ALA A 500 51.45 -20.76 -7.63
CA ALA A 500 52.85 -20.37 -7.54
C ALA A 500 53.50 -20.78 -6.20
N ALA A 501 52.77 -20.65 -5.09
CA ALA A 501 53.24 -21.10 -3.77
C ALA A 501 53.42 -22.64 -3.65
N ASN A 502 52.87 -23.40 -4.60
CA ASN A 502 53.03 -24.85 -4.72
C ASN A 502 53.89 -25.25 -5.95
N ASP A 503 54.75 -24.35 -6.45
CA ASP A 503 55.66 -24.55 -7.58
C ASP A 503 54.99 -24.91 -8.91
N ILE A 504 53.72 -24.50 -9.11
CA ILE A 504 53.00 -24.74 -10.34
C ILE A 504 53.00 -23.45 -11.18
N LEU A 505 53.72 -23.49 -12.30
CA LEU A 505 53.84 -22.37 -13.23
C LEU A 505 52.93 -22.56 -14.44
N LEU A 506 52.26 -21.45 -14.82
CA LEU A 506 51.46 -21.40 -16.04
C LEU A 506 52.36 -21.19 -17.26
N ASN A 507 52.13 -21.94 -18.33
CA ASN A 507 52.81 -21.69 -19.61
C ASN A 507 52.13 -20.54 -20.37
N GLU A 508 52.76 -20.08 -21.47
CA GLU A 508 52.21 -18.97 -22.27
C GLU A 508 50.83 -19.28 -22.90
N ALA A 509 50.63 -20.54 -23.28
CA ALA A 509 49.36 -20.97 -23.87
C ALA A 509 48.23 -20.97 -22.83
N ASP A 510 48.50 -21.44 -21.59
CA ASP A 510 47.54 -21.43 -20.49
C ASP A 510 47.19 -20.00 -20.09
N SER A 511 48.20 -19.13 -19.98
CA SER A 511 48.00 -17.71 -19.67
C SER A 511 47.17 -16.97 -20.72
N LYS A 512 47.35 -17.33 -22.02
CA LYS A 512 46.57 -16.78 -23.12
C LYS A 512 45.13 -17.28 -23.05
N ALA A 513 44.92 -18.58 -22.85
CA ALA A 513 43.55 -19.17 -22.73
C ALA A 513 42.78 -18.57 -21.53
N ILE A 514 43.42 -18.36 -20.40
CA ILE A 514 42.84 -17.70 -19.23
C ILE A 514 42.42 -16.26 -19.57
N LYS A 515 43.29 -15.48 -20.22
CA LYS A 515 43.00 -14.09 -20.62
C LYS A 515 41.85 -14.00 -21.61
N GLU A 516 41.79 -14.95 -22.56
CA GLU A 516 40.64 -15.03 -23.50
C GLU A 516 39.33 -15.37 -22.79
N ALA A 517 39.36 -16.37 -21.92
CA ALA A 517 38.18 -16.81 -21.16
C ALA A 517 37.66 -15.76 -20.14
N THR A 518 38.54 -14.88 -19.65
CA THR A 518 38.24 -13.79 -18.71
C THR A 518 38.12 -12.42 -19.39
N SER A 519 38.11 -12.36 -20.73
CA SER A 519 38.02 -11.11 -21.51
C SER A 519 36.76 -10.31 -21.21
N ASP A 520 35.68 -10.99 -20.80
CA ASP A 520 34.39 -10.43 -20.42
C ASP A 520 34.31 -10.00 -18.95
N GLY A 521 35.41 -10.13 -18.18
CA GLY A 521 35.47 -9.81 -16.77
C GLY A 521 35.04 -10.95 -15.84
N SER A 522 34.81 -12.18 -16.34
CA SER A 522 34.51 -13.35 -15.49
C SER A 522 35.68 -13.61 -14.53
N GLY A 523 35.36 -13.98 -13.28
CA GLY A 523 36.38 -14.48 -12.33
C GLY A 523 36.97 -15.82 -12.82
N VAL A 524 38.15 -16.16 -12.39
CA VAL A 524 38.81 -17.43 -12.74
C VAL A 524 39.27 -18.15 -11.48
N ILE A 525 39.07 -19.44 -11.45
CA ILE A 525 39.67 -20.37 -10.48
C ILE A 525 40.55 -21.34 -11.24
N LEU A 526 41.79 -21.41 -10.84
CA LEU A 526 42.81 -22.27 -11.42
C LEU A 526 42.84 -23.60 -10.67
N CYS A 527 43.03 -24.69 -11.41
CA CYS A 527 42.97 -26.04 -10.87
C CYS A 527 44.28 -26.78 -11.26
N ALA A 528 44.86 -27.45 -10.31
CA ALA A 528 45.98 -28.31 -10.55
C ALA A 528 45.82 -29.63 -9.82
N VAL A 529 46.23 -30.72 -10.47
CA VAL A 529 46.18 -32.09 -9.94
C VAL A 529 47.61 -32.69 -10.07
N ASN A 530 48.10 -33.27 -8.99
CA ASN A 530 49.41 -33.93 -8.92
C ASN A 530 50.55 -33.05 -9.44
N GLN A 531 50.60 -31.80 -8.92
CA GLN A 531 51.62 -30.79 -9.24
C GLN A 531 51.64 -30.33 -10.72
N LYS A 532 50.59 -30.63 -11.49
CA LYS A 532 50.48 -30.19 -12.87
C LYS A 532 49.23 -29.34 -13.03
N PHE A 533 49.36 -28.21 -13.72
CA PHE A 533 48.18 -27.39 -14.10
C PHE A 533 47.24 -28.23 -14.97
N SER A 534 46.00 -28.38 -14.55
CA SER A 534 44.98 -29.18 -15.22
C SER A 534 44.00 -28.32 -16.03
N GLY A 535 43.71 -27.10 -15.56
CA GLY A 535 42.81 -26.19 -16.24
C GLY A 535 42.24 -25.14 -15.30
N PHE A 536 41.13 -24.51 -15.76
CA PHE A 536 40.50 -23.47 -15.02
C PHE A 536 38.96 -23.53 -15.13
N LEU A 537 38.29 -22.91 -14.19
CA LEU A 537 36.88 -22.65 -14.16
C LEU A 537 36.63 -21.14 -14.22
N THR A 538 35.73 -20.68 -15.08
CA THR A 538 35.31 -19.28 -15.06
C THR A 538 34.04 -19.12 -14.23
N LEU A 539 34.03 -18.08 -13.42
CA LEU A 539 32.92 -17.76 -12.50
C LEU A 539 32.21 -16.48 -12.95
N SER A 540 30.90 -16.47 -12.88
CA SER A 540 30.09 -15.28 -13.10
C SER A 540 28.90 -15.25 -12.16
N ASP A 541 28.44 -14.04 -11.85
CA ASP A 541 27.13 -13.84 -11.24
C ASP A 541 26.13 -13.60 -12.37
N GLU A 542 25.20 -14.55 -12.55
CA GLU A 542 24.24 -14.54 -13.64
C GLU A 542 23.23 -13.41 -13.49
N LEU A 543 22.95 -12.71 -14.59
CA LEU A 543 21.83 -11.77 -14.66
C LEU A 543 20.51 -12.51 -14.45
N LYS A 544 19.56 -11.84 -13.82
CA LYS A 544 18.18 -12.31 -13.75
C LYS A 544 17.57 -12.33 -15.15
N ASN A 545 16.78 -13.36 -15.46
CA ASN A 545 16.18 -13.55 -16.76
C ASN A 545 15.30 -12.37 -17.21
N GLU A 546 14.63 -11.74 -16.24
CA GLU A 546 13.75 -10.60 -16.44
C GLU A 546 14.46 -9.24 -16.56
N ALA A 547 15.76 -9.15 -16.29
CA ALA A 547 16.48 -7.87 -16.24
C ALA A 547 16.35 -7.05 -17.53
N ASN A 548 16.54 -7.69 -18.68
CA ASN A 548 16.45 -7.02 -19.99
C ASN A 548 15.02 -6.53 -20.29
N SER A 549 14.01 -7.35 -20.02
CA SER A 549 12.61 -6.97 -20.23
C SER A 549 12.19 -5.80 -19.35
N VAL A 550 12.62 -5.78 -18.08
CA VAL A 550 12.33 -4.69 -17.12
C VAL A 550 13.00 -3.39 -17.54
N ILE A 551 14.27 -3.42 -17.96
CA ILE A 551 14.99 -2.23 -18.42
C ILE A 551 14.32 -1.64 -19.67
N ASN A 552 13.93 -2.48 -20.62
CA ASN A 552 13.21 -2.04 -21.81
C ASN A 552 11.84 -1.43 -21.46
N GLU A 553 11.14 -2.00 -20.48
CA GLU A 553 9.86 -1.48 -20.01
C GLU A 553 10.03 -0.12 -19.30
N LEU A 554 11.03 0.04 -18.44
CA LEU A 554 11.35 1.31 -17.81
C LEU A 554 11.70 2.40 -18.83
N SER A 555 12.44 2.05 -19.89
CA SER A 555 12.70 2.96 -20.99
C SER A 555 11.42 3.40 -21.71
N ARG A 556 10.45 2.50 -21.94
CA ARG A 556 9.11 2.86 -22.46
C ARG A 556 8.32 3.77 -21.54
N LEU A 557 8.60 3.70 -20.24
CA LEU A 557 8.02 4.59 -19.23
C LEU A 557 8.79 5.92 -19.07
N ASN A 558 9.73 6.21 -20.00
CA ASN A 558 10.59 7.39 -20.03
C ASN A 558 11.55 7.50 -18.82
N LEU A 559 12.01 6.38 -18.31
CA LEU A 559 13.00 6.29 -17.24
C LEU A 559 14.33 5.78 -17.79
N GLN A 560 15.42 6.50 -17.50
CA GLN A 560 16.77 6.10 -17.85
C GLN A 560 17.34 5.17 -16.79
N SER A 561 17.73 3.95 -17.16
CA SER A 561 18.35 2.99 -16.24
C SER A 561 19.87 3.19 -16.20
N VAL A 562 20.44 3.12 -14.98
CA VAL A 562 21.88 3.32 -14.70
C VAL A 562 22.36 2.19 -13.79
N ILE A 563 23.56 1.65 -14.01
CA ILE A 563 24.18 0.65 -13.12
C ILE A 563 25.20 1.35 -12.20
N LEU A 564 25.10 1.09 -10.89
CA LEU A 564 26.09 1.49 -9.89
C LEU A 564 26.66 0.22 -9.23
N SER A 565 27.95 -0.08 -9.43
CA SER A 565 28.54 -1.34 -8.93
C SER A 565 29.95 -1.16 -8.37
N GLY A 566 30.27 -1.94 -7.34
CA GLY A 566 31.64 -2.09 -6.83
C GLY A 566 32.55 -2.96 -7.68
N ASP A 567 32.01 -3.65 -8.67
CA ASP A 567 32.76 -4.57 -9.52
C ASP A 567 33.69 -3.85 -10.50
N ASP A 568 34.62 -4.61 -11.07
CA ASP A 568 35.56 -4.15 -12.09
C ASP A 568 34.82 -3.58 -13.32
N LYS A 569 35.47 -2.58 -13.93
CA LYS A 569 34.90 -1.85 -15.08
C LYS A 569 34.56 -2.77 -16.26
N LYS A 570 35.36 -3.83 -16.51
CA LYS A 570 35.08 -4.76 -17.63
C LYS A 570 33.78 -5.57 -17.40
N VAL A 571 33.58 -6.01 -16.16
CA VAL A 571 32.37 -6.75 -15.76
C VAL A 571 31.13 -5.88 -15.95
N VAL A 572 31.17 -4.64 -15.41
CA VAL A 572 30.03 -3.72 -15.46
C VAL A 572 29.74 -3.27 -16.92
N ALA A 573 30.80 -3.00 -17.70
CA ALA A 573 30.67 -2.65 -19.11
C ALA A 573 30.00 -3.78 -19.95
N ASN A 574 30.40 -5.04 -19.70
CA ASN A 574 29.80 -6.18 -20.38
C ASN A 574 28.30 -6.32 -20.05
N ILE A 575 27.95 -6.15 -18.78
CA ILE A 575 26.55 -6.18 -18.32
C ILE A 575 25.76 -5.01 -18.93
N ALA A 576 26.31 -3.80 -18.92
CA ALA A 576 25.67 -2.62 -19.52
C ALA A 576 25.43 -2.82 -21.03
N SER A 577 26.40 -3.41 -21.73
CA SER A 577 26.24 -3.76 -23.15
C SER A 577 25.13 -4.78 -23.39
N LYS A 578 25.04 -5.85 -22.58
CA LYS A 578 23.98 -6.88 -22.66
C LYS A 578 22.59 -6.30 -22.39
N LEU A 579 22.50 -5.29 -21.54
CA LEU A 579 21.26 -4.62 -21.15
C LEU A 579 20.97 -3.35 -21.98
N ASN A 580 21.80 -3.03 -22.98
CA ASN A 580 21.73 -1.83 -23.83
C ASN A 580 21.70 -0.52 -23.01
N LEU A 581 22.50 -0.44 -21.95
CA LEU A 581 22.57 0.73 -21.10
C LEU A 581 23.73 1.64 -21.52
N SER A 582 23.43 2.94 -21.64
CA SER A 582 24.40 3.98 -22.02
C SER A 582 25.19 4.54 -20.85
N GLU A 583 24.70 4.40 -19.62
CA GLU A 583 25.32 4.99 -18.41
C GLU A 583 25.53 3.92 -17.34
N TYR A 584 26.78 3.76 -16.91
CA TYR A 584 27.16 2.82 -15.85
C TYR A 584 28.40 3.30 -15.11
N TYR A 585 28.53 2.91 -13.85
CA TYR A 585 29.64 3.27 -12.97
C TYR A 585 30.16 2.02 -12.25
N ALA A 586 31.47 1.84 -12.28
CA ALA A 586 32.17 0.67 -11.79
C ALA A 586 33.19 1.03 -10.68
N ASN A 587 33.75 0.04 -9.99
CA ASN A 587 34.71 0.20 -8.91
C ASN A 587 34.27 1.17 -7.80
N MET A 588 32.95 1.20 -7.50
CA MET A 588 32.38 2.13 -6.55
C MET A 588 32.38 1.58 -5.13
N LEU A 589 32.87 2.35 -4.19
CA LEU A 589 32.63 2.11 -2.76
C LEU A 589 31.17 2.51 -2.39
N PRO A 590 30.64 2.07 -1.24
CA PRO A 590 29.32 2.48 -0.80
C PRO A 590 29.11 4.01 -0.73
N GLU A 591 30.15 4.75 -0.33
CA GLU A 591 30.15 6.21 -0.28
C GLU A 591 30.10 6.84 -1.69
N ASP A 592 30.77 6.23 -2.66
CA ASP A 592 30.75 6.69 -4.06
C ASP A 592 29.37 6.50 -4.67
N LYS A 593 28.69 5.37 -4.37
CA LYS A 593 27.32 5.13 -4.78
C LYS A 593 26.36 6.19 -4.22
N PHE A 594 26.50 6.50 -2.93
CA PHE A 594 25.71 7.55 -2.27
C PHE A 594 25.92 8.91 -2.97
N ASN A 595 27.15 9.32 -3.19
CA ASN A 595 27.49 10.58 -3.85
C ASN A 595 26.98 10.64 -5.29
N LYS A 596 27.04 9.51 -6.02
CA LYS A 596 26.52 9.42 -7.40
C LYS A 596 25.00 9.52 -7.44
N VAL A 597 24.28 8.88 -6.51
CA VAL A 597 22.83 9.05 -6.38
C VAL A 597 22.48 10.52 -6.17
N LYS A 598 23.20 11.21 -5.29
CA LYS A 598 23.01 12.66 -5.03
C LYS A 598 23.29 13.51 -6.27
N GLU A 599 24.32 13.20 -7.04
CA GLU A 599 24.62 13.87 -8.32
C GLU A 599 23.48 13.66 -9.33
N LEU A 600 22.98 12.43 -9.49
CA LEU A 600 21.86 12.12 -10.37
C LEU A 600 20.59 12.84 -9.95
N MET A 601 20.32 12.99 -8.65
CA MET A 601 19.20 13.77 -8.13
C MET A 601 19.26 15.25 -8.54
N GLY A 602 20.45 15.80 -8.73
CA GLY A 602 20.63 17.16 -9.30
C GLY A 602 20.18 17.26 -10.77
N ARG A 603 20.11 16.13 -11.49
CA ARG A 603 19.66 16.02 -12.90
C ARG A 603 18.17 15.67 -13.02
N GLY A 604 17.57 15.12 -11.97
CA GLY A 604 16.16 14.72 -11.88
C GLY A 604 15.93 13.68 -10.77
N GLY A 605 14.67 13.38 -10.45
CA GLY A 605 14.35 12.37 -9.44
C GLY A 605 14.98 11.01 -9.74
N VAL A 606 15.44 10.30 -8.70
CA VAL A 606 16.14 9.01 -8.79
C VAL A 606 15.39 7.96 -8.01
N ILE A 607 15.11 6.85 -8.64
CA ILE A 607 14.69 5.60 -7.99
C ILE A 607 15.95 4.74 -7.84
N PHE A 608 16.35 4.40 -6.61
CA PHE A 608 17.47 3.51 -6.38
C PHE A 608 16.96 2.12 -5.99
N VAL A 609 17.50 1.07 -6.64
CA VAL A 609 17.13 -0.33 -6.42
C VAL A 609 18.36 -1.09 -5.94
N GLY A 610 18.28 -1.68 -4.74
CA GLY A 610 19.38 -2.41 -4.12
C GLY A 610 18.92 -3.51 -3.15
N ASP A 611 19.88 -4.27 -2.57
CA ASP A 611 19.57 -5.38 -1.66
C ASP A 611 19.21 -4.94 -0.22
N GLY A 612 19.40 -3.68 0.09
CA GLY A 612 19.04 -3.09 1.39
C GLY A 612 20.06 -3.26 2.52
N ILE A 613 21.08 -4.09 2.36
CA ILE A 613 22.11 -4.33 3.40
C ILE A 613 23.29 -3.38 3.18
N ASN A 614 23.93 -3.47 2.04
CA ASN A 614 25.12 -2.67 1.70
C ASN A 614 24.79 -1.29 1.17
N ASP A 615 23.59 -1.13 0.58
CA ASP A 615 23.14 0.06 -0.12
C ASP A 615 22.23 0.97 0.71
N SER A 616 22.10 0.70 2.01
CA SER A 616 21.23 1.47 2.92
C SER A 616 21.39 3.00 2.84
N PRO A 617 22.62 3.56 2.72
CA PRO A 617 22.78 5.01 2.56
C PRO A 617 22.20 5.52 1.23
N SER A 618 22.45 4.82 0.12
CA SER A 618 21.97 5.17 -1.22
C SER A 618 20.45 5.04 -1.34
N LEU A 619 19.85 4.02 -0.70
CA LEU A 619 18.40 3.82 -0.62
C LEU A 619 17.68 4.96 0.11
N LYS A 620 18.31 5.51 1.15
CA LYS A 620 17.74 6.63 1.92
C LYS A 620 17.92 7.99 1.24
N GLU A 621 19.02 8.17 0.50
CA GLU A 621 19.32 9.43 -0.19
C GLU A 621 18.49 9.59 -1.45
N ALA A 622 18.20 8.51 -2.18
CA ALA A 622 17.39 8.55 -3.40
C ALA A 622 16.01 9.17 -3.16
N SER A 623 15.42 9.75 -4.21
CA SER A 623 14.02 10.22 -4.15
C SER A 623 13.07 9.09 -3.75
N VAL A 624 13.36 7.86 -4.19
CA VAL A 624 12.66 6.63 -3.83
C VAL A 624 13.64 5.49 -3.73
N GLY A 625 13.71 4.86 -2.55
CA GLY A 625 14.51 3.66 -2.33
C GLY A 625 13.66 2.39 -2.44
N ILE A 626 14.05 1.46 -3.32
CA ILE A 626 13.44 0.13 -3.47
C ILE A 626 14.40 -0.93 -2.96
N ALA A 627 14.04 -1.59 -1.86
CA ALA A 627 14.80 -2.72 -1.33
C ALA A 627 14.29 -4.03 -1.96
N MET A 628 15.23 -4.78 -2.57
CA MET A 628 14.98 -6.15 -3.03
C MET A 628 15.10 -7.08 -1.83
N ASN A 629 14.03 -7.80 -1.50
CA ASN A 629 14.08 -8.71 -0.35
C ASN A 629 14.50 -10.11 -0.79
N SER A 630 15.62 -10.59 -0.27
CA SER A 630 16.06 -11.98 -0.40
C SER A 630 15.72 -12.84 0.83
N GLY A 631 15.00 -12.30 1.82
CA GLY A 631 14.75 -13.00 3.08
C GLY A 631 13.87 -12.24 4.08
N SER A 632 13.96 -12.62 5.31
CA SER A 632 13.05 -12.43 6.42
C SER A 632 13.01 -11.05 7.10
N ASP A 633 13.77 -10.03 6.66
CA ASP A 633 13.90 -8.75 7.36
C ASP A 633 13.35 -7.54 6.59
N ILE A 634 12.09 -7.62 6.16
CA ILE A 634 11.36 -6.53 5.46
C ILE A 634 11.35 -5.23 6.29
N ALA A 635 11.26 -5.34 7.61
CA ALA A 635 11.14 -4.17 8.48
C ALA A 635 12.45 -3.38 8.65
N LYS A 636 13.61 -4.04 8.52
CA LYS A 636 14.93 -3.43 8.74
C LYS A 636 15.50 -2.72 7.51
N GLY A 637 14.96 -2.98 6.32
CA GLY A 637 15.44 -2.37 5.08
C GLY A 637 15.27 -0.84 5.06
N ALA A 638 16.28 -0.15 4.55
CA ALA A 638 16.32 1.33 4.46
C ALA A 638 15.37 1.90 3.38
N GLY A 639 14.82 1.07 2.49
CA GLY A 639 13.99 1.52 1.37
C GLY A 639 12.58 1.94 1.79
N ASP A 640 12.03 2.89 1.05
CA ASP A 640 10.61 3.31 1.17
C ASP A 640 9.65 2.23 0.67
N ILE A 641 10.14 1.37 -0.22
CA ILE A 641 9.42 0.29 -0.86
C ILE A 641 10.21 -0.99 -0.71
N VAL A 642 9.49 -2.08 -0.47
CA VAL A 642 10.08 -3.41 -0.38
C VAL A 642 9.41 -4.33 -1.40
N LEU A 643 10.21 -4.95 -2.25
CA LEU A 643 9.75 -6.04 -3.09
C LEU A 643 9.88 -7.35 -2.32
N VAL A 644 8.76 -7.96 -1.97
CA VAL A 644 8.71 -9.22 -1.18
C VAL A 644 9.40 -10.36 -1.93
N LYS A 645 9.27 -10.34 -3.27
CA LYS A 645 9.98 -11.23 -4.16
C LYS A 645 11.27 -10.57 -4.65
N ASN A 646 12.28 -11.37 -4.87
CA ASN A 646 13.50 -10.94 -5.54
C ASN A 646 13.31 -10.91 -7.08
N ASP A 647 12.21 -10.28 -7.54
CA ASP A 647 11.77 -10.21 -8.94
C ASP A 647 11.78 -8.74 -9.40
N LEU A 648 12.62 -8.44 -10.39
CA LEU A 648 12.79 -7.08 -10.93
C LEU A 648 11.51 -6.52 -11.59
N ARG A 649 10.58 -7.36 -12.03
CA ARG A 649 9.29 -6.92 -12.58
C ARG A 649 8.48 -6.10 -11.57
N GLY A 650 8.77 -6.26 -10.28
CA GLY A 650 8.21 -5.41 -9.24
C GLY A 650 8.57 -3.93 -9.39
N VAL A 651 9.73 -3.60 -9.97
CA VAL A 651 10.17 -2.20 -10.18
C VAL A 651 9.30 -1.54 -11.25
N SER A 652 9.16 -2.15 -12.43
CA SER A 652 8.28 -1.61 -13.49
C SER A 652 6.81 -1.62 -13.08
N GLY A 653 6.36 -2.66 -12.37
CA GLY A 653 5.03 -2.75 -11.79
C GLY A 653 4.73 -1.63 -10.81
N LEU A 654 5.71 -1.24 -9.99
CA LEU A 654 5.60 -0.10 -9.08
C LEU A 654 5.43 1.23 -9.81
N VAL A 655 6.21 1.47 -10.87
CA VAL A 655 6.09 2.69 -11.68
C VAL A 655 4.72 2.77 -12.34
N LYS A 656 4.22 1.66 -12.90
CA LYS A 656 2.85 1.58 -13.44
C LYS A 656 1.80 1.88 -12.35
N LEU A 657 1.96 1.31 -11.16
CA LEU A 657 1.07 1.52 -10.02
C LEU A 657 1.05 3.00 -9.59
N ALA A 658 2.21 3.63 -9.45
CA ALA A 658 2.33 5.03 -9.08
C ALA A 658 1.66 5.94 -10.10
N ASN A 659 1.97 5.78 -11.39
CA ASN A 659 1.39 6.56 -12.47
C ASN A 659 -0.13 6.42 -12.52
N ALA A 660 -0.66 5.20 -12.44
CA ALA A 660 -2.09 4.94 -12.44
C ALA A 660 -2.78 5.54 -11.20
N THR A 661 -2.13 5.46 -10.02
CA THR A 661 -2.67 6.03 -8.77
C THR A 661 -2.78 7.54 -8.85
N ILE A 662 -1.72 8.22 -9.28
CA ILE A 662 -1.71 9.69 -9.38
C ILE A 662 -2.68 10.16 -10.49
N ALA A 663 -2.73 9.47 -11.62
CA ALA A 663 -3.72 9.76 -12.68
C ALA A 663 -5.15 9.64 -12.14
N ASN A 664 -5.45 8.54 -11.45
CA ASN A 664 -6.78 8.29 -10.86
C ASN A 664 -7.17 9.37 -9.82
N ILE A 665 -6.22 9.76 -8.94
CA ILE A 665 -6.46 10.85 -7.98
C ILE A 665 -6.77 12.16 -8.72
N LYS A 666 -6.00 12.50 -9.75
CA LYS A 666 -6.23 13.71 -10.56
C LYS A 666 -7.57 13.67 -11.29
N GLU A 667 -7.94 12.55 -11.88
CA GLU A 667 -9.26 12.34 -12.50
C GLU A 667 -10.38 12.54 -11.47
N ASN A 668 -10.25 11.94 -10.30
CA ASN A 668 -11.24 12.05 -9.23
C ASN A 668 -11.40 13.50 -8.75
N LEU A 669 -10.29 14.21 -8.55
CA LEU A 669 -10.30 15.63 -8.17
C LEU A 669 -10.93 16.49 -9.27
N PHE A 670 -10.58 16.24 -10.53
CA PHE A 670 -11.17 16.95 -11.67
C PHE A 670 -12.69 16.79 -11.71
N TRP A 671 -13.20 15.57 -11.62
CA TRP A 671 -14.66 15.34 -11.62
C TRP A 671 -15.36 15.95 -10.40
N ALA A 672 -14.75 15.84 -9.21
CA ALA A 672 -15.30 16.45 -8.00
C ALA A 672 -15.44 17.98 -8.11
N PHE A 673 -14.49 18.66 -8.76
CA PHE A 673 -14.59 20.11 -9.02
C PHE A 673 -15.49 20.47 -10.18
N MET A 674 -15.45 19.70 -11.26
CA MET A 674 -16.23 19.99 -12.47
C MET A 674 -17.74 19.94 -12.19
N TYR A 675 -18.20 18.94 -11.40
CA TYR A 675 -19.59 18.87 -10.97
C TYR A 675 -20.00 20.16 -10.26
N ASN A 676 -19.23 20.62 -9.29
CA ASN A 676 -19.54 21.84 -8.55
C ASN A 676 -19.47 23.08 -9.44
N ALA A 677 -18.47 23.21 -10.30
CA ALA A 677 -18.29 24.35 -11.20
C ALA A 677 -19.46 24.53 -12.18
N ILE A 678 -20.05 23.43 -12.64
CA ILE A 678 -21.23 23.48 -13.54
C ILE A 678 -22.53 23.66 -12.74
N CYS A 679 -22.68 22.91 -11.65
CA CYS A 679 -23.95 22.84 -10.95
C CYS A 679 -24.22 24.08 -10.07
N ILE A 680 -23.21 24.76 -9.52
CA ILE A 680 -23.41 25.97 -8.69
C ILE A 680 -24.07 27.10 -9.48
N PRO A 681 -23.61 27.50 -10.70
CA PRO A 681 -24.30 28.53 -11.50
C PRO A 681 -25.73 28.14 -11.88
N VAL A 682 -25.96 26.86 -12.20
CA VAL A 682 -27.31 26.34 -12.53
C VAL A 682 -28.23 26.44 -11.30
N ALA A 683 -27.73 26.04 -10.12
CA ALA A 683 -28.43 26.15 -8.84
C ALA A 683 -28.71 27.62 -8.46
N ALA A 684 -27.78 28.52 -8.77
CA ALA A 684 -27.98 29.97 -8.58
C ALA A 684 -29.03 30.57 -9.53
N GLY A 685 -29.51 29.81 -10.51
CA GLY A 685 -30.61 30.22 -11.41
C GLY A 685 -30.12 30.93 -12.69
N VAL A 686 -28.88 30.74 -13.13
CA VAL A 686 -28.33 31.35 -14.36
C VAL A 686 -29.14 30.94 -15.61
N LEU A 687 -29.80 29.76 -15.60
CA LEU A 687 -30.62 29.30 -16.72
C LEU A 687 -32.03 29.92 -16.74
N TYR A 688 -32.48 30.55 -15.66
CA TYR A 688 -33.82 31.08 -15.56
C TYR A 688 -34.14 32.19 -16.57
N PRO A 689 -33.29 33.19 -16.82
CA PRO A 689 -33.56 34.25 -17.77
C PRO A 689 -33.76 33.77 -19.22
N VAL A 690 -33.13 32.64 -19.59
CA VAL A 690 -33.15 32.11 -20.96
C VAL A 690 -34.21 31.01 -21.13
N PHE A 691 -34.30 30.10 -20.16
CA PHE A 691 -35.14 28.89 -20.25
C PHE A 691 -36.32 28.84 -19.26
N GLY A 692 -36.41 29.79 -18.34
CA GLY A 692 -37.43 29.77 -17.26
C GLY A 692 -37.21 28.61 -16.24
N LEU A 693 -36.06 27.96 -16.26
CA LEU A 693 -35.77 26.76 -15.45
C LEU A 693 -35.02 27.13 -14.16
N LEU A 694 -35.58 26.74 -13.03
CA LEU A 694 -34.94 26.74 -11.74
C LEU A 694 -34.66 25.30 -11.29
N LEU A 695 -33.45 25.08 -10.78
CA LEU A 695 -33.06 23.76 -10.26
C LEU A 695 -33.68 23.57 -8.87
N SER A 696 -34.50 22.51 -8.70
CA SER A 696 -34.97 22.11 -7.37
C SER A 696 -33.87 21.56 -6.49
N PRO A 697 -33.86 21.82 -5.18
CA PRO A 697 -32.92 21.24 -4.21
C PRO A 697 -32.83 19.70 -4.26
N VAL A 698 -33.88 19.02 -4.68
CA VAL A 698 -33.93 17.56 -4.86
C VAL A 698 -32.95 17.10 -5.95
N TYR A 699 -32.96 17.75 -7.12
CA TYR A 699 -32.01 17.43 -8.20
C TYR A 699 -30.55 17.76 -7.81
N GLY A 700 -30.37 18.80 -7.01
CA GLY A 700 -29.05 19.15 -6.43
C GLY A 700 -28.50 18.03 -5.56
N SER A 701 -29.31 17.49 -4.65
CA SER A 701 -28.89 16.39 -3.76
C SER A 701 -28.64 15.07 -4.52
N MET A 702 -29.38 14.79 -5.56
CA MET A 702 -29.19 13.64 -6.44
C MET A 702 -27.88 13.75 -7.23
N ALA A 703 -27.57 14.91 -7.81
CA ALA A 703 -26.32 15.16 -8.52
C ALA A 703 -25.09 14.99 -7.60
N MET A 704 -25.17 15.48 -6.37
CA MET A 704 -24.14 15.32 -5.34
C MET A 704 -23.90 13.82 -5.02
N CYS A 705 -24.97 13.04 -4.87
CA CYS A 705 -24.83 11.59 -4.63
C CYS A 705 -24.12 10.90 -5.80
N LEU A 706 -24.51 11.21 -7.05
CA LEU A 706 -23.88 10.65 -8.25
C LEU A 706 -22.40 11.01 -8.36
N SER A 707 -22.01 12.24 -8.03
CA SER A 707 -20.60 12.66 -8.01
C SER A 707 -19.78 11.80 -7.07
N SER A 708 -20.25 11.55 -5.84
CA SER A 708 -19.56 10.71 -4.88
C SER A 708 -19.43 9.26 -5.36
N VAL A 709 -20.46 8.70 -5.95
CA VAL A 709 -20.46 7.34 -6.52
C VAL A 709 -19.45 7.22 -7.66
N THR A 710 -19.40 8.20 -8.56
CA THR A 710 -18.45 8.23 -9.70
C THR A 710 -17.01 8.18 -9.23
N VAL A 711 -16.63 9.03 -8.25
CA VAL A 711 -15.29 9.08 -7.68
C VAL A 711 -14.91 7.75 -7.03
N VAL A 712 -15.84 7.16 -6.25
CA VAL A 712 -15.59 5.87 -5.60
C VAL A 712 -15.39 4.75 -6.62
N LEU A 713 -16.24 4.65 -7.64
CA LEU A 713 -16.13 3.61 -8.67
C LEU A 713 -14.83 3.77 -9.46
N ASN A 714 -14.43 5.00 -9.79
CA ASN A 714 -13.17 5.24 -10.47
C ASN A 714 -11.97 4.85 -9.60
N ALA A 715 -11.98 5.15 -8.29
CA ALA A 715 -10.90 4.75 -7.38
C ALA A 715 -10.81 3.22 -7.22
N LEU A 716 -11.95 2.51 -7.20
CA LEU A 716 -11.97 1.05 -7.12
C LEU A 716 -11.42 0.37 -8.38
N ARG A 717 -11.38 1.04 -9.54
CA ARG A 717 -10.76 0.54 -10.78
C ARG A 717 -9.28 0.15 -10.58
N LEU A 718 -8.56 0.84 -9.66
CA LEU A 718 -7.17 0.53 -9.34
C LEU A 718 -6.96 -0.90 -8.82
N ARG A 719 -7.98 -1.55 -8.26
CA ARG A 719 -7.89 -2.94 -7.77
C ARG A 719 -7.65 -3.95 -8.89
N TYR A 720 -8.06 -3.62 -10.11
CA TYR A 720 -7.98 -4.47 -11.30
C TYR A 720 -6.80 -4.11 -12.20
N LEU A 721 -5.92 -3.19 -11.76
CA LEU A 721 -4.74 -2.78 -12.52
C LEU A 721 -3.81 -3.98 -12.75
N GLN A 722 -3.43 -4.23 -14.00
CA GLN A 722 -2.43 -5.22 -14.35
C GLN A 722 -1.03 -4.64 -14.10
N LEU A 723 -0.25 -5.26 -13.22
CA LEU A 723 1.09 -4.81 -12.83
C LEU A 723 2.20 -5.70 -13.40
N LYS A 724 1.86 -6.91 -13.83
CA LYS A 724 2.78 -7.88 -14.45
C LYS A 724 2.24 -8.22 -15.83
N ASP A 725 3.07 -8.10 -16.82
CA ASP A 725 2.86 -8.66 -18.15
C ASP A 725 3.58 -9.99 -18.25
#